data_dce2725867a42cffcfe3b0c3ee1f5702
#
_entry.id   dce2725867a42cffcfe3b0c3ee1f5702
#
_cell.length_a   1.000
_cell.length_b   1.000
_cell.length_c   1.000
_cell.angle_alpha   90.00
_cell.angle_beta   90.00
_cell.angle_gamma   90.00
#
_symmetry.space_group_name_H-M   'P 1'
#
loop_
_entity.id
_entity.type
_entity.pdbx_description
1 polymer ?
#
loop_
_entity_poly.entity_id
_entity_poly.type
_entity_poly.pdbx_seq_one_letter_code
_entity_poly.pdbx_strand_id
1 'polypeptide(L)'
;MTSKISFSKLLKQDLKRSGGIIAIISLVFFLLFTVRGIFTLDQMLASLKNGGCTMKEVTAQFADLLSYNGVIIFLTVSSAVLCGVSRFCYLHSSTKLDFYHSLPIKRDHFFWVQFLSGILQFVVPFLVNMLIVLFIGALRGVTTGGVVGQVLLGGFIHILFYLLLYITVILAMMLTGKIVVGILAVTVFLLYLPGVIFLATGLFSIFFKTFYQNESFWMQLAEYFSPLFLYGLTVGAASEGSMFLKELLIAIAAFAAMLVIVLYLYRIRSSEASERAIAFPKSESVIKFLLVVPISIGCGFIAHMMAIEGKDLWLAFGVIFGGVISSAIIEFIYHIDFTKVLARKKLMLASLIVSFAIIGIFRFDVFGYDRNIPKEENVESAAIWIDGLATNVYEKWSDNGIYISGTDTKSYVLDHMQVTKMDSIYEIVESAINKPEDVSTNYVIVKYRLKNGKEKIRSYQAEHSVLEKALADLYQTQEFKEGLYPAINLTGDEVGKIELVKTDESIQLNLNSKQLISLVDTFREELANMKYEDMKASSLVSIRLEGINKKVPSGTYTLYPCFEKTLALLKEYGHSVDAKLDPDKVISMRVLKYEEKGSREEVFSSKEDFKEIAENLVNSGGNDYFLFPQSSAYDVNVTYKNEKGDTITSYMYLYNDNIPQCIKDRFDD
;
A
#
# COMPACT_ATOMS: atom_id res chain seq x y z
N MET A 1 -8.46 -30.91 -55.91
CA MET A 1 -7.30 -29.99 -55.72
C MET A 1 -7.58 -29.09 -54.54
N THR A 2 -7.18 -29.51 -53.33
CA THR A 2 -7.26 -28.63 -52.13
C THR A 2 -6.04 -27.73 -52.12
N SER A 3 -6.20 -26.48 -52.59
CA SER A 3 -5.15 -25.50 -52.45
C SER A 3 -4.89 -25.31 -50.94
N LYS A 4 -3.73 -25.76 -50.44
CA LYS A 4 -3.30 -25.49 -49.08
C LYS A 4 -3.18 -23.98 -48.93
N ILE A 5 -4.20 -23.35 -48.36
CA ILE A 5 -4.15 -21.91 -48.07
C ILE A 5 -3.00 -21.71 -47.08
N SER A 6 -1.99 -20.96 -47.50
CA SER A 6 -0.81 -20.71 -46.69
C SER A 6 -1.21 -19.97 -45.41
N PHE A 7 -0.71 -20.38 -44.24
CA PHE A 7 -0.92 -19.74 -42.93
C PHE A 7 -0.66 -18.23 -42.97
N SER A 8 0.43 -17.83 -43.64
CA SER A 8 0.80 -16.41 -43.77
C SER A 8 -0.20 -15.59 -44.57
N LYS A 9 -0.82 -16.17 -45.60
CA LYS A 9 -1.88 -15.51 -46.40
C LYS A 9 -3.14 -15.30 -45.56
N LEU A 10 -3.53 -16.30 -44.77
CA LEU A 10 -4.67 -16.20 -43.84
C LEU A 10 -4.45 -15.11 -42.78
N LEU A 11 -3.28 -15.13 -42.15
CA LEU A 11 -2.92 -14.13 -41.13
C LEU A 11 -2.92 -12.71 -41.72
N LYS A 12 -2.33 -12.51 -42.91
CA LYS A 12 -2.34 -11.21 -43.60
C LYS A 12 -3.74 -10.73 -43.95
N GLN A 13 -4.61 -11.65 -44.38
CA GLN A 13 -6.00 -11.33 -44.72
C GLN A 13 -6.79 -10.97 -43.45
N ASP A 14 -6.58 -11.69 -42.35
CA ASP A 14 -7.24 -11.43 -41.07
C ASP A 14 -6.82 -10.10 -40.47
N LEU A 15 -5.51 -9.77 -40.49
CA LEU A 15 -4.98 -8.46 -40.07
C LEU A 15 -5.58 -7.32 -40.92
N LYS A 16 -5.74 -7.53 -42.24
CA LYS A 16 -6.35 -6.53 -43.12
C LYS A 16 -7.83 -6.25 -42.77
N ARG A 17 -8.57 -7.30 -42.38
CA ARG A 17 -9.97 -7.18 -41.96
C ARG A 17 -10.10 -6.51 -40.58
N SER A 18 -9.11 -6.63 -39.75
CA SER A 18 -9.07 -6.04 -38.39
C SER A 18 -8.38 -4.68 -38.33
N GLY A 19 -8.14 -4.03 -39.45
CA GLY A 19 -7.50 -2.71 -39.52
C GLY A 19 -8.14 -1.64 -38.62
N GLY A 20 -9.46 -1.69 -38.45
CA GLY A 20 -10.15 -0.76 -37.54
C GLY A 20 -9.73 -0.91 -36.08
N ILE A 21 -9.52 -2.14 -35.59
CA ILE A 21 -9.06 -2.37 -34.20
C ILE A 21 -7.61 -1.90 -34.04
N ILE A 22 -6.75 -2.21 -35.00
CA ILE A 22 -5.36 -1.73 -35.00
C ILE A 22 -5.33 -0.22 -34.99
N ALA A 23 -6.18 0.43 -35.80
CA ALA A 23 -6.27 1.90 -35.84
C ALA A 23 -6.72 2.50 -34.51
N ILE A 24 -7.73 1.92 -33.85
CA ILE A 24 -8.21 2.38 -32.55
C ILE A 24 -7.11 2.22 -31.49
N ILE A 25 -6.47 1.04 -31.40
CA ILE A 25 -5.38 0.81 -30.45
C ILE A 25 -4.23 1.77 -30.73
N SER A 26 -3.81 1.94 -32.00
CA SER A 26 -2.75 2.89 -32.37
C SER A 26 -3.09 4.32 -31.98
N LEU A 27 -4.32 4.76 -32.22
CA LEU A 27 -4.77 6.11 -31.88
C LEU A 27 -4.76 6.35 -30.37
N VAL A 28 -5.27 5.38 -29.59
CA VAL A 28 -5.32 5.49 -28.13
C VAL A 28 -3.90 5.49 -27.54
N PHE A 29 -3.00 4.63 -28.04
CA PHE A 29 -1.57 4.68 -27.66
C PHE A 29 -0.92 6.00 -28.05
N PHE A 30 -1.20 6.51 -29.25
CA PHE A 30 -0.67 7.79 -29.69
C PHE A 30 -1.10 8.93 -28.76
N LEU A 31 -2.38 9.03 -28.42
CA LEU A 31 -2.90 10.10 -27.57
C LEU A 31 -2.46 9.99 -26.11
N LEU A 32 -2.65 8.82 -25.50
CA LEU A 32 -2.47 8.64 -24.05
C LEU A 32 -1.01 8.32 -23.66
N PHE A 33 -0.21 7.80 -24.57
CA PHE A 33 1.18 7.47 -24.30
C PHE A 33 2.14 8.42 -25.02
N THR A 34 2.06 8.53 -26.37
CA THR A 34 3.02 9.31 -27.14
C THR A 34 2.87 10.80 -26.89
N VAL A 35 1.67 11.37 -27.09
CA VAL A 35 1.44 12.82 -26.90
C VAL A 35 1.68 13.23 -25.46
N ARG A 36 1.11 12.49 -24.49
CA ARG A 36 1.33 12.73 -23.06
C ARG A 36 2.83 12.63 -22.71
N GLY A 37 3.53 11.59 -23.21
CA GLY A 37 4.96 11.40 -22.96
C GLY A 37 5.80 12.59 -23.42
N ILE A 38 5.48 13.15 -24.58
CA ILE A 38 6.16 14.35 -25.12
C ILE A 38 5.90 15.56 -24.22
N PHE A 39 4.64 15.82 -23.82
CA PHE A 39 4.32 16.93 -22.92
C PHE A 39 5.02 16.79 -21.55
N THR A 40 5.04 15.60 -20.99
CA THR A 40 5.74 15.35 -19.72
C THR A 40 7.24 15.58 -19.86
N LEU A 41 7.86 15.15 -20.97
CA LEU A 41 9.27 15.42 -21.26
C LEU A 41 9.54 16.93 -21.39
N ASP A 42 8.67 17.69 -22.05
CA ASP A 42 8.82 19.14 -22.16
C ASP A 42 8.71 19.83 -20.78
N GLN A 43 7.84 19.38 -19.89
CA GLN A 43 7.75 19.87 -18.52
C GLN A 43 9.01 19.57 -17.70
N MET A 44 9.55 18.36 -17.81
CA MET A 44 10.82 17.97 -17.15
C MET A 44 11.98 18.84 -17.63
N LEU A 45 12.09 19.08 -18.94
CA LEU A 45 13.13 19.94 -19.52
C LEU A 45 12.96 21.43 -19.15
N ALA A 46 11.72 21.89 -18.97
CA ALA A 46 11.45 23.23 -18.45
C ALA A 46 11.88 23.37 -16.98
N SER A 47 11.59 22.37 -16.15
CA SER A 47 12.06 22.30 -14.76
C SER A 47 13.60 22.30 -14.67
N LEU A 48 14.27 21.56 -15.55
CA LEU A 48 15.74 21.55 -15.65
C LEU A 48 16.29 22.95 -15.94
N LYS A 49 15.69 23.68 -16.88
CA LYS A 49 16.12 25.05 -17.22
C LYS A 49 15.94 26.04 -16.06
N ASN A 50 14.95 25.81 -15.22
CA ASN A 50 14.65 26.67 -14.06
C ASN A 50 15.44 26.24 -12.79
N GLY A 51 16.36 25.26 -12.90
CA GLY A 51 17.17 24.78 -11.78
C GLY A 51 16.41 23.90 -10.78
N GLY A 52 15.18 23.48 -11.09
CA GLY A 52 14.34 22.66 -10.21
C GLY A 52 14.69 21.16 -10.22
N CYS A 53 15.51 20.70 -11.16
CA CYS A 53 15.99 19.32 -11.22
C CYS A 53 17.31 19.23 -11.99
N THR A 54 17.97 18.07 -11.92
CA THR A 54 19.21 17.76 -12.63
C THR A 54 18.94 16.98 -13.93
N MET A 55 19.88 16.99 -14.88
CA MET A 55 19.77 16.18 -16.11
C MET A 55 19.70 14.68 -15.80
N LYS A 56 20.34 14.22 -14.72
CA LYS A 56 20.30 12.83 -14.26
C LYS A 56 18.88 12.45 -13.83
N GLU A 57 18.19 13.30 -13.09
CA GLU A 57 16.80 13.11 -12.67
C GLU A 57 15.84 13.10 -13.85
N VAL A 58 15.97 14.03 -14.80
CA VAL A 58 15.17 14.04 -16.04
C VAL A 58 15.33 12.74 -16.80
N THR A 59 16.56 12.24 -16.92
CA THR A 59 16.86 11.00 -17.63
C THR A 59 16.23 9.79 -16.94
N ALA A 60 16.29 9.71 -15.61
CA ALA A 60 15.69 8.65 -14.82
C ALA A 60 14.15 8.68 -14.91
N GLN A 61 13.54 9.85 -14.70
CA GLN A 61 12.08 10.01 -14.78
C GLN A 61 11.55 9.71 -16.20
N PHE A 62 12.31 10.06 -17.25
CA PHE A 62 11.95 9.74 -18.62
C PHE A 62 12.00 8.22 -18.88
N ALA A 63 13.00 7.53 -18.34
CA ALA A 63 13.07 6.07 -18.43
C ALA A 63 11.88 5.40 -17.71
N ASP A 64 11.52 5.87 -16.52
CA ASP A 64 10.37 5.36 -15.77
C ASP A 64 9.04 5.65 -16.47
N LEU A 65 8.89 6.83 -17.06
CA LEU A 65 7.72 7.19 -17.86
C LEU A 65 7.47 6.21 -19.01
N LEU A 66 8.54 5.74 -19.67
CA LEU A 66 8.46 4.81 -20.80
C LEU A 66 8.34 3.35 -20.37
N SER A 67 8.81 3.00 -19.15
CA SER A 67 8.93 1.61 -18.72
C SER A 67 7.91 1.20 -17.67
N TYR A 68 7.50 2.10 -16.75
CA TYR A 68 6.74 1.70 -15.56
C TYR A 68 5.51 2.56 -15.30
N ASN A 69 5.02 3.29 -16.30
CA ASN A 69 3.88 4.18 -16.16
C ASN A 69 2.54 3.40 -16.07
N GLY A 70 1.69 3.76 -15.12
CA GLY A 70 0.35 3.19 -14.95
C GLY A 70 -0.56 3.32 -16.19
N VAL A 71 -0.33 4.33 -17.06
CA VAL A 71 -1.06 4.45 -18.34
C VAL A 71 -0.75 3.28 -19.26
N ILE A 72 0.51 2.80 -19.31
CA ILE A 72 0.87 1.65 -20.13
C ILE A 72 0.17 0.39 -19.61
N ILE A 73 0.10 0.22 -18.28
CA ILE A 73 -0.65 -0.88 -17.64
C ILE A 73 -2.11 -0.85 -18.11
N PHE A 74 -2.76 0.30 -17.98
CA PHE A 74 -4.16 0.47 -18.40
C PHE A 74 -4.37 0.17 -19.89
N LEU A 75 -3.50 0.67 -20.77
CA LEU A 75 -3.56 0.43 -22.21
C LEU A 75 -3.32 -1.03 -22.56
N THR A 76 -2.40 -1.71 -21.86
CA THR A 76 -2.11 -3.13 -22.03
C THR A 76 -3.32 -3.99 -21.66
N VAL A 77 -3.93 -3.74 -20.49
CA VAL A 77 -5.13 -4.46 -20.02
C VAL A 77 -6.30 -4.24 -20.97
N SER A 78 -6.57 -2.99 -21.33
CA SER A 78 -7.68 -2.63 -22.23
C SER A 78 -7.50 -3.25 -23.62
N SER A 79 -6.27 -3.24 -24.14
CA SER A 79 -5.93 -3.86 -25.43
C SER A 79 -6.07 -5.39 -25.37
N ALA A 80 -5.66 -6.04 -24.27
CA ALA A 80 -5.81 -7.48 -24.11
C ALA A 80 -7.29 -7.91 -24.13
N VAL A 81 -8.15 -7.14 -23.42
CA VAL A 81 -9.60 -7.39 -23.43
C VAL A 81 -10.18 -7.15 -24.83
N LEU A 82 -9.89 -6.01 -25.44
CA LEU A 82 -10.40 -5.65 -26.76
C LEU A 82 -9.98 -6.68 -27.83
N CYS A 83 -8.70 -7.03 -27.88
CA CYS A 83 -8.20 -8.02 -28.83
C CYS A 83 -8.76 -9.40 -28.57
N GLY A 84 -8.79 -9.86 -27.30
CA GLY A 84 -9.31 -11.19 -26.94
C GLY A 84 -10.79 -11.34 -27.29
N VAL A 85 -11.60 -10.39 -26.90
CA VAL A 85 -13.04 -10.37 -27.23
C VAL A 85 -13.23 -10.31 -28.75
N SER A 86 -12.58 -9.39 -29.44
CA SER A 86 -12.79 -9.20 -30.88
C SER A 86 -12.36 -10.43 -31.71
N ARG A 87 -11.26 -11.07 -31.33
CA ARG A 87 -10.74 -12.25 -32.04
C ARG A 87 -11.57 -13.50 -31.82
N PHE A 88 -12.11 -13.69 -30.62
CA PHE A 88 -12.82 -14.92 -30.26
C PHE A 88 -14.34 -14.74 -30.13
N CYS A 89 -14.90 -13.53 -30.43
CA CYS A 89 -16.35 -13.30 -30.45
C CYS A 89 -17.12 -14.15 -31.47
N TYR A 90 -16.47 -14.68 -32.50
CA TYR A 90 -17.11 -15.59 -33.46
C TYR A 90 -17.63 -16.86 -32.81
N LEU A 91 -17.04 -17.29 -31.68
CA LEU A 91 -17.49 -18.44 -30.89
C LEU A 91 -18.87 -18.24 -30.23
N HIS A 92 -19.36 -17.00 -30.18
CA HIS A 92 -20.60 -16.61 -29.53
C HIS A 92 -21.75 -16.33 -30.51
N SER A 93 -21.54 -16.59 -31.81
CA SER A 93 -22.55 -16.43 -32.85
C SER A 93 -22.60 -17.69 -33.70
N SER A 94 -23.75 -18.38 -33.73
CA SER A 94 -23.97 -19.60 -34.51
C SER A 94 -23.63 -19.39 -35.98
N THR A 95 -24.13 -18.31 -36.58
CA THR A 95 -23.90 -17.98 -37.99
C THR A 95 -22.44 -17.79 -38.34
N LYS A 96 -21.68 -17.10 -37.49
CA LYS A 96 -20.24 -16.90 -37.71
C LYS A 96 -19.46 -18.19 -37.50
N LEU A 97 -19.84 -18.97 -36.49
CA LEU A 97 -19.19 -20.22 -36.14
C LEU A 97 -19.33 -21.24 -37.30
N ASP A 98 -20.56 -21.38 -37.86
CA ASP A 98 -20.85 -22.27 -38.97
C ASP A 98 -20.07 -21.85 -40.23
N PHE A 99 -20.02 -20.53 -40.50
CA PHE A 99 -19.19 -20.01 -41.60
C PHE A 99 -17.73 -20.39 -41.45
N TYR A 100 -17.13 -20.16 -40.27
CA TYR A 100 -15.70 -20.50 -40.09
C TYR A 100 -15.43 -22.01 -40.08
N HIS A 101 -16.37 -22.82 -39.60
CA HIS A 101 -16.25 -24.27 -39.62
C HIS A 101 -16.46 -24.88 -41.03
N SER A 102 -17.14 -24.18 -41.93
CA SER A 102 -17.29 -24.64 -43.34
C SER A 102 -16.03 -24.41 -44.17
N LEU A 103 -15.06 -23.60 -43.67
CA LEU A 103 -13.81 -23.34 -44.37
C LEU A 103 -12.92 -24.60 -44.37
N PRO A 104 -12.21 -24.91 -45.50
CA PRO A 104 -11.34 -26.08 -45.59
C PRO A 104 -10.00 -25.87 -44.86
N ILE A 105 -10.09 -25.49 -43.57
CA ILE A 105 -8.94 -25.17 -42.70
C ILE A 105 -9.07 -25.99 -41.40
N LYS A 106 -7.97 -26.54 -40.93
CA LYS A 106 -7.94 -27.25 -39.65
C LYS A 106 -8.25 -26.26 -38.51
N ARG A 107 -9.08 -26.69 -37.54
CA ARG A 107 -9.46 -25.87 -36.38
C ARG A 107 -8.25 -25.31 -35.65
N ASP A 108 -7.21 -26.11 -35.40
CA ASP A 108 -5.97 -25.68 -34.73
C ASP A 108 -5.25 -24.57 -35.52
N HIS A 109 -5.21 -24.65 -36.88
CA HIS A 109 -4.61 -23.58 -37.69
C HIS A 109 -5.39 -22.28 -37.60
N PHE A 110 -6.72 -22.37 -37.56
CA PHE A 110 -7.56 -21.20 -37.41
C PHE A 110 -7.39 -20.53 -36.04
N PHE A 111 -7.30 -21.33 -34.96
CA PHE A 111 -6.97 -20.82 -33.63
C PHE A 111 -5.68 -19.99 -33.63
N TRP A 112 -4.58 -20.56 -34.17
CA TRP A 112 -3.29 -19.88 -34.21
C TRP A 112 -3.30 -18.60 -35.04
N VAL A 113 -4.09 -18.53 -36.13
CA VAL A 113 -4.28 -17.31 -36.91
C VAL A 113 -4.92 -16.23 -36.06
N GLN A 114 -6.03 -16.56 -35.37
CA GLN A 114 -6.72 -15.60 -34.50
C GLN A 114 -5.83 -15.17 -33.31
N PHE A 115 -5.14 -16.12 -32.71
CA PHE A 115 -4.24 -15.88 -31.58
C PHE A 115 -3.09 -14.94 -31.95
N LEU A 116 -2.36 -15.21 -33.03
CA LEU A 116 -1.27 -14.38 -33.51
C LEU A 116 -1.73 -13.02 -34.04
N SER A 117 -2.90 -12.98 -34.68
CA SER A 117 -3.50 -11.72 -35.11
C SER A 117 -3.75 -10.78 -33.93
N GLY A 118 -4.29 -11.28 -32.81
CA GLY A 118 -4.50 -10.48 -31.60
C GLY A 118 -3.18 -10.01 -30.96
N ILE A 119 -2.14 -10.83 -30.96
CA ILE A 119 -0.82 -10.40 -30.49
C ILE A 119 -0.27 -9.24 -31.33
N LEU A 120 -0.32 -9.38 -32.67
CA LEU A 120 0.19 -8.33 -33.57
C LEU A 120 -0.61 -7.04 -33.48
N GLN A 121 -1.91 -7.09 -33.19
CA GLN A 121 -2.76 -5.93 -33.00
C GLN A 121 -2.35 -5.05 -31.81
N PHE A 122 -1.72 -5.63 -30.80
CA PHE A 122 -1.16 -4.89 -29.66
C PHE A 122 0.32 -4.56 -29.86
N VAL A 123 1.15 -5.57 -30.16
CA VAL A 123 2.61 -5.45 -30.17
C VAL A 123 3.08 -4.40 -31.18
N VAL A 124 2.47 -4.36 -32.36
CA VAL A 124 2.88 -3.39 -33.41
C VAL A 124 2.58 -1.95 -33.01
N PRO A 125 1.35 -1.56 -32.61
CA PRO A 125 1.08 -0.22 -32.09
C PRO A 125 1.90 0.16 -30.87
N PHE A 126 2.08 -0.75 -29.92
CA PHE A 126 2.88 -0.51 -28.72
C PHE A 126 4.32 -0.17 -29.05
N LEU A 127 5.00 -1.03 -29.83
CA LEU A 127 6.39 -0.81 -30.21
C LEU A 127 6.57 0.45 -31.05
N VAL A 128 5.68 0.73 -32.00
CA VAL A 128 5.77 1.95 -32.83
C VAL A 128 5.68 3.21 -31.97
N ASN A 129 4.72 3.30 -31.07
CA ASN A 129 4.55 4.44 -30.19
C ASN A 129 5.72 4.59 -29.21
N MET A 130 6.21 3.49 -28.64
CA MET A 130 7.38 3.47 -27.77
C MET A 130 8.63 3.99 -28.51
N LEU A 131 8.87 3.53 -29.75
CA LEU A 131 9.99 3.99 -30.57
C LEU A 131 9.89 5.48 -30.92
N ILE A 132 8.68 5.99 -31.17
CA ILE A 132 8.48 7.43 -31.45
C ILE A 132 8.92 8.27 -30.25
N VAL A 133 8.48 7.94 -29.03
CA VAL A 133 8.84 8.70 -27.82
C VAL A 133 10.34 8.58 -27.52
N LEU A 134 10.91 7.37 -27.66
CA LEU A 134 12.34 7.14 -27.50
C LEU A 134 13.17 7.97 -28.49
N PHE A 135 12.74 8.04 -29.74
CA PHE A 135 13.38 8.84 -30.78
C PHE A 135 13.32 10.34 -30.46
N ILE A 136 12.17 10.84 -30.01
CA ILE A 136 12.02 12.25 -29.58
C ILE A 136 12.92 12.54 -28.38
N GLY A 137 13.00 11.62 -27.40
CA GLY A 137 13.93 11.73 -26.28
C GLY A 137 15.39 11.79 -26.72
N ALA A 138 15.76 11.01 -27.74
CA ALA A 138 17.11 11.05 -28.32
C ALA A 138 17.41 12.41 -28.98
N LEU A 139 16.47 12.97 -29.73
CA LEU A 139 16.60 14.32 -30.32
C LEU A 139 16.75 15.43 -29.24
N ARG A 140 16.19 15.22 -28.05
CA ARG A 140 16.28 16.13 -26.90
C ARG A 140 17.50 15.86 -26.00
N GLY A 141 18.33 14.86 -26.33
CA GLY A 141 19.53 14.50 -25.57
C GLY A 141 19.27 13.76 -24.24
N VAL A 142 18.06 13.23 -24.03
CA VAL A 142 17.66 12.54 -22.79
C VAL A 142 17.85 11.02 -22.89
N THR A 143 17.89 10.45 -24.10
CA THR A 143 18.02 9.00 -24.29
C THR A 143 19.48 8.56 -24.19
N THR A 144 19.82 7.86 -23.11
CA THR A 144 21.13 7.23 -22.88
C THR A 144 21.03 5.72 -23.07
N GLY A 145 22.17 5.00 -23.07
CA GLY A 145 22.19 3.52 -23.12
C GLY A 145 21.44 2.86 -21.95
N GLY A 146 21.50 3.45 -20.77
CA GLY A 146 20.73 3.00 -19.59
C GLY A 146 19.22 3.13 -19.81
N VAL A 147 18.75 4.27 -20.35
CA VAL A 147 17.33 4.47 -20.70
C VAL A 147 16.86 3.42 -21.68
N VAL A 148 17.63 3.15 -22.74
CA VAL A 148 17.27 2.11 -23.73
C VAL A 148 17.14 0.74 -23.08
N GLY A 149 18.09 0.36 -22.21
CA GLY A 149 18.06 -0.92 -21.50
C GLY A 149 16.81 -1.06 -20.63
N GLN A 150 16.48 -0.03 -19.84
CA GLN A 150 15.29 -0.01 -18.99
C GLN A 150 13.99 -0.08 -19.81
N VAL A 151 13.90 0.67 -20.92
CA VAL A 151 12.72 0.67 -21.80
C VAL A 151 12.54 -0.69 -22.50
N LEU A 152 13.61 -1.37 -22.88
CA LEU A 152 13.52 -2.72 -23.45
C LEU A 152 13.03 -3.73 -22.40
N LEU A 153 13.51 -3.63 -21.18
CA LEU A 153 13.05 -4.48 -20.07
C LEU A 153 11.56 -4.23 -19.75
N GLY A 154 11.16 -2.97 -19.59
CA GLY A 154 9.77 -2.58 -19.41
C GLY A 154 8.87 -3.06 -20.55
N GLY A 155 9.34 -2.87 -21.80
CA GLY A 155 8.64 -3.37 -22.99
C GLY A 155 8.44 -4.89 -22.99
N PHE A 156 9.45 -5.65 -22.57
CA PHE A 156 9.33 -7.09 -22.39
C PHE A 156 8.29 -7.46 -21.32
N ILE A 157 8.31 -6.79 -20.15
CA ILE A 157 7.32 -7.00 -19.10
C ILE A 157 5.91 -6.73 -19.63
N HIS A 158 5.67 -5.62 -20.31
CA HIS A 158 4.36 -5.27 -20.85
C HIS A 158 3.86 -6.28 -21.89
N ILE A 159 4.73 -6.78 -22.77
CA ILE A 159 4.36 -7.82 -23.75
C ILE A 159 4.04 -9.14 -23.06
N LEU A 160 4.84 -9.56 -22.07
CA LEU A 160 4.59 -10.80 -21.33
C LEU A 160 3.23 -10.75 -20.60
N PHE A 161 2.94 -9.65 -19.91
CA PHE A 161 1.67 -9.49 -19.21
C PHE A 161 0.49 -9.27 -20.16
N TYR A 162 0.72 -8.64 -21.32
CA TYR A 162 -0.29 -8.66 -22.37
C TYR A 162 -0.66 -10.09 -22.77
N LEU A 163 0.32 -10.96 -23.01
CA LEU A 163 0.07 -12.36 -23.37
C LEU A 163 -0.69 -13.11 -22.28
N LEU A 164 -0.34 -12.91 -21.01
CA LEU A 164 -1.02 -13.53 -19.88
C LEU A 164 -2.47 -13.05 -19.73
N LEU A 165 -2.71 -11.74 -19.85
CA LEU A 165 -4.06 -11.17 -19.83
C LEU A 165 -4.88 -11.61 -21.05
N TYR A 166 -4.28 -11.58 -22.23
CA TYR A 166 -4.91 -11.97 -23.48
C TYR A 166 -5.37 -13.43 -23.46
N ILE A 167 -4.53 -14.37 -22.97
CA ILE A 167 -4.91 -15.77 -22.83
C ILE A 167 -6.01 -15.96 -21.78
N THR A 168 -6.02 -15.16 -20.71
CA THR A 168 -7.10 -15.15 -19.71
C THR A 168 -8.43 -14.72 -20.34
N VAL A 169 -8.42 -13.70 -21.19
CA VAL A 169 -9.61 -13.28 -21.94
C VAL A 169 -10.08 -14.38 -22.89
N ILE A 170 -9.16 -15.02 -23.60
CA ILE A 170 -9.50 -16.14 -24.49
C ILE A 170 -10.12 -17.31 -23.69
N LEU A 171 -9.57 -17.61 -22.53
CA LEU A 171 -10.13 -18.64 -21.63
C LEU A 171 -11.58 -18.31 -21.26
N ALA A 172 -11.86 -17.08 -20.89
CA ALA A 172 -13.23 -16.62 -20.60
C ALA A 172 -14.17 -16.79 -21.80
N MET A 173 -13.70 -16.42 -22.99
CA MET A 173 -14.46 -16.57 -24.24
C MET A 173 -14.68 -18.04 -24.62
N MET A 174 -13.75 -18.96 -24.27
CA MET A 174 -13.93 -20.41 -24.48
C MET A 174 -14.99 -21.01 -23.56
N LEU A 175 -15.09 -20.53 -22.33
CA LEU A 175 -16.00 -21.06 -21.32
C LEU A 175 -17.43 -20.52 -21.45
N THR A 176 -17.63 -19.48 -22.23
CA THR A 176 -18.91 -18.81 -22.39
C THR A 176 -19.43 -18.92 -23.84
N GLY A 177 -20.73 -18.74 -24.04
CA GLY A 177 -21.38 -18.77 -25.36
C GLY A 177 -22.09 -17.48 -25.76
N LYS A 178 -22.10 -16.45 -24.88
CA LYS A 178 -22.58 -15.10 -25.16
C LYS A 178 -21.49 -14.08 -24.83
N ILE A 179 -21.32 -13.06 -25.68
CA ILE A 179 -20.24 -12.06 -25.55
C ILE A 179 -20.34 -11.33 -24.19
N VAL A 180 -21.52 -10.92 -23.76
CA VAL A 180 -21.72 -10.21 -22.49
C VAL A 180 -21.27 -11.09 -21.31
N VAL A 181 -21.62 -12.37 -21.32
CA VAL A 181 -21.19 -13.34 -20.30
C VAL A 181 -19.68 -13.54 -20.36
N GLY A 182 -19.09 -13.54 -21.57
CA GLY A 182 -17.63 -13.59 -21.76
C GLY A 182 -16.91 -12.42 -21.12
N ILE A 183 -17.40 -11.20 -21.31
CA ILE A 183 -16.80 -9.99 -20.68
C ILE A 183 -16.95 -10.05 -19.16
N LEU A 184 -18.10 -10.45 -18.63
CA LEU A 184 -18.29 -10.65 -17.19
C LEU A 184 -17.35 -11.74 -16.64
N ALA A 185 -17.15 -12.83 -17.39
CA ALA A 185 -16.20 -13.88 -16.99
C ALA A 185 -14.75 -13.36 -16.93
N VAL A 186 -14.34 -12.47 -17.86
CA VAL A 186 -13.02 -11.81 -17.77
C VAL A 186 -12.86 -11.07 -16.45
N THR A 187 -13.86 -10.26 -16.06
CA THR A 187 -13.85 -9.54 -14.78
C THR A 187 -13.72 -10.51 -13.60
N VAL A 188 -14.47 -11.63 -13.64
CA VAL A 188 -14.37 -12.67 -12.61
C VAL A 188 -12.98 -13.27 -12.55
N PHE A 189 -12.36 -13.65 -13.67
CA PHE A 189 -11.00 -14.21 -13.66
C PHE A 189 -9.92 -13.25 -13.17
N LEU A 190 -10.11 -11.94 -13.36
CA LEU A 190 -9.15 -10.94 -12.91
C LEU A 190 -9.34 -10.55 -11.43
N LEU A 191 -10.58 -10.53 -10.91
CA LEU A 191 -10.89 -9.93 -9.61
C LEU A 191 -11.44 -10.91 -8.55
N TYR A 192 -11.82 -12.14 -8.93
CA TYR A 192 -12.50 -13.06 -8.01
C TYR A 192 -11.65 -13.44 -6.81
N LEU A 193 -10.43 -13.96 -7.03
CA LEU A 193 -9.56 -14.40 -5.93
C LEU A 193 -9.08 -13.23 -5.07
N PRO A 194 -8.61 -12.10 -5.63
CA PRO A 194 -8.37 -10.91 -4.83
C PRO A 194 -9.59 -10.44 -4.03
N GLY A 195 -10.76 -10.46 -4.64
CA GLY A 195 -12.01 -10.11 -3.96
C GLY A 195 -12.37 -11.03 -2.79
N VAL A 196 -12.19 -12.35 -2.96
CA VAL A 196 -12.41 -13.33 -1.88
C VAL A 196 -11.39 -13.14 -0.74
N ILE A 197 -10.13 -12.87 -1.07
CA ILE A 197 -9.09 -12.59 -0.06
C ILE A 197 -9.42 -11.31 0.69
N PHE A 198 -9.82 -10.25 0.00
CA PHE A 198 -10.26 -9.00 0.62
C PHE A 198 -11.46 -9.21 1.55
N LEU A 199 -12.46 -10.00 1.14
CA LEU A 199 -13.59 -10.34 2.01
C LEU A 199 -13.15 -11.16 3.23
N ALA A 200 -12.23 -12.09 3.07
CA ALA A 200 -11.71 -12.88 4.17
C ALA A 200 -11.00 -11.97 5.20
N THR A 201 -10.09 -11.09 4.75
CA THR A 201 -9.43 -10.11 5.65
C THR A 201 -10.42 -9.17 6.31
N GLY A 202 -11.46 -8.74 5.59
CA GLY A 202 -12.55 -7.95 6.15
C GLY A 202 -13.33 -8.66 7.25
N LEU A 203 -13.63 -9.96 7.10
CA LEU A 203 -14.27 -10.77 8.15
C LEU A 203 -13.36 -10.92 9.36
N PHE A 204 -12.05 -11.15 9.17
CA PHE A 204 -11.08 -11.15 10.26
C PHE A 204 -11.09 -9.82 11.02
N SER A 205 -11.06 -8.70 10.31
CA SER A 205 -11.05 -7.36 10.90
C SER A 205 -12.31 -7.00 11.68
N ILE A 206 -13.50 -7.50 11.24
CA ILE A 206 -14.76 -7.23 11.94
C ILE A 206 -14.91 -8.08 13.21
N PHE A 207 -14.58 -9.38 13.13
CA PHE A 207 -14.96 -10.32 14.16
C PHE A 207 -13.86 -10.62 15.18
N PHE A 208 -12.59 -10.40 14.82
CA PHE A 208 -11.47 -10.70 15.73
C PHE A 208 -10.80 -9.43 16.24
N LYS A 209 -10.88 -9.22 17.55
CA LYS A 209 -10.31 -8.04 18.24
C LYS A 209 -8.78 -8.02 18.20
N THR A 210 -8.13 -9.20 18.16
CA THR A 210 -6.68 -9.34 18.14
C THR A 210 -6.09 -9.49 16.73
N PHE A 211 -6.92 -9.31 15.70
CA PHE A 211 -6.46 -9.45 14.32
C PHE A 211 -5.53 -8.30 13.94
N TYR A 212 -4.28 -8.64 13.66
CA TYR A 212 -3.35 -7.73 13.00
C TYR A 212 -3.41 -7.94 11.49
N GLN A 213 -3.83 -6.90 10.80
CA GLN A 213 -3.81 -6.92 9.33
C GLN A 213 -2.37 -6.77 8.85
N ASN A 214 -1.70 -7.90 8.63
CA ASN A 214 -0.44 -7.91 7.92
C ASN A 214 -0.72 -7.70 6.43
N GLU A 215 -0.68 -6.45 6.01
CA GLU A 215 -0.96 -6.05 4.63
C GLU A 215 -0.09 -6.81 3.62
N SER A 216 1.16 -7.09 3.99
CA SER A 216 2.11 -7.74 3.07
C SER A 216 1.70 -9.18 2.71
N PHE A 217 1.28 -10.02 3.67
CA PHE A 217 0.95 -11.42 3.41
C PHE A 217 -0.31 -11.59 2.56
N TRP A 218 -1.42 -10.96 2.97
CA TRP A 218 -2.70 -11.08 2.28
C TRP A 218 -2.67 -10.42 0.91
N MET A 219 -2.00 -9.26 0.82
CA MET A 219 -1.82 -8.55 -0.45
C MET A 219 -0.99 -9.38 -1.43
N GLN A 220 0.17 -9.90 -1.01
CA GLN A 220 0.99 -10.79 -1.82
C GLN A 220 0.20 -12.01 -2.30
N LEU A 221 -0.60 -12.63 -1.43
CA LEU A 221 -1.43 -13.77 -1.82
C LEU A 221 -2.43 -13.38 -2.93
N ALA A 222 -3.08 -12.21 -2.82
CA ALA A 222 -4.00 -11.70 -3.83
C ALA A 222 -3.28 -11.40 -5.16
N GLU A 223 -2.08 -10.83 -5.08
CA GLU A 223 -1.26 -10.45 -6.22
C GLU A 223 -0.85 -11.66 -7.08
N TYR A 224 -0.38 -12.73 -6.44
CA TYR A 224 0.04 -13.94 -7.18
C TYR A 224 -1.12 -14.70 -7.84
N PHE A 225 -2.33 -14.58 -7.34
CA PHE A 225 -3.49 -15.29 -7.87
C PHE A 225 -4.32 -14.50 -8.90
N SER A 226 -3.92 -13.27 -9.24
CA SER A 226 -4.55 -12.49 -10.30
C SER A 226 -3.53 -12.02 -11.33
N PRO A 227 -3.75 -12.30 -12.63
CA PRO A 227 -2.89 -11.75 -13.69
C PRO A 227 -2.75 -10.22 -13.67
N LEU A 228 -3.81 -9.53 -13.25
CA LEU A 228 -3.83 -8.07 -13.16
C LEU A 228 -2.97 -7.55 -12.00
N PHE A 229 -3.13 -8.13 -10.80
CA PHE A 229 -2.37 -7.73 -9.62
C PHE A 229 -0.90 -8.14 -9.73
N LEU A 230 -0.62 -9.35 -10.25
CA LEU A 230 0.76 -9.80 -10.53
C LEU A 230 1.48 -8.86 -11.50
N TYR A 231 0.75 -8.30 -12.49
CA TYR A 231 1.29 -7.30 -13.39
C TYR A 231 1.67 -6.02 -12.65
N GLY A 232 0.78 -5.50 -11.80
CA GLY A 232 1.05 -4.32 -10.96
C GLY A 232 2.26 -4.53 -10.05
N LEU A 233 2.32 -5.67 -9.34
CA LEU A 233 3.44 -6.06 -8.47
C LEU A 233 4.77 -6.09 -9.25
N THR A 234 4.79 -6.72 -10.42
CA THR A 234 6.02 -6.83 -11.22
C THR A 234 6.51 -5.47 -11.71
N VAL A 235 5.60 -4.60 -12.17
CA VAL A 235 5.96 -3.25 -12.61
C VAL A 235 6.41 -2.39 -11.43
N GLY A 236 5.75 -2.48 -10.28
CA GLY A 236 6.16 -1.80 -9.04
C GLY A 236 7.57 -2.21 -8.61
N ALA A 237 7.83 -3.51 -8.48
CA ALA A 237 9.14 -4.04 -8.11
C ALA A 237 10.25 -3.61 -9.10
N ALA A 238 9.95 -3.61 -10.40
CA ALA A 238 10.89 -3.18 -11.42
C ALA A 238 11.18 -1.66 -11.35
N SER A 239 10.19 -0.83 -11.01
CA SER A 239 10.38 0.62 -10.84
C SER A 239 11.22 0.96 -9.61
N GLU A 240 11.13 0.16 -8.56
CA GLU A 240 11.93 0.31 -7.34
C GLU A 240 13.32 -0.30 -7.44
N GLY A 241 13.65 -0.96 -8.57
CA GLY A 241 14.90 -1.68 -8.76
C GLY A 241 15.02 -2.95 -7.90
N SER A 242 13.90 -3.46 -7.41
CA SER A 242 13.81 -4.70 -6.64
C SER A 242 13.91 -5.94 -7.53
N MET A 243 14.18 -7.12 -6.95
CA MET A 243 14.18 -8.38 -7.69
C MET A 243 12.74 -8.81 -8.03
N PHE A 244 12.44 -9.00 -9.33
CA PHE A 244 11.14 -9.42 -9.85
C PHE A 244 11.23 -10.68 -10.75
N LEU A 245 12.35 -11.40 -10.70
CA LEU A 245 12.54 -12.62 -11.50
C LEU A 245 11.52 -13.71 -11.16
N LYS A 246 11.15 -13.84 -9.88
CA LYS A 246 10.14 -14.77 -9.39
C LYS A 246 8.79 -14.51 -10.05
N GLU A 247 8.37 -13.26 -10.10
CA GLU A 247 7.11 -12.80 -10.69
C GLU A 247 7.06 -13.09 -12.19
N LEU A 248 8.16 -12.83 -12.90
CA LEU A 248 8.28 -13.18 -14.33
C LEU A 248 8.17 -14.67 -14.58
N LEU A 249 8.83 -15.50 -13.77
CA LEU A 249 8.75 -16.97 -13.90
C LEU A 249 7.34 -17.48 -13.64
N ILE A 250 6.65 -16.94 -12.63
CA ILE A 250 5.25 -17.27 -12.34
C ILE A 250 4.36 -16.86 -13.51
N ALA A 251 4.54 -15.66 -14.07
CA ALA A 251 3.76 -15.17 -15.22
C ALA A 251 3.95 -16.07 -16.46
N ILE A 252 5.18 -16.48 -16.76
CA ILE A 252 5.50 -17.39 -17.87
C ILE A 252 4.85 -18.76 -17.63
N ALA A 253 4.98 -19.32 -16.44
CA ALA A 253 4.39 -20.61 -16.08
C ALA A 253 2.85 -20.58 -16.18
N ALA A 254 2.22 -19.50 -15.65
CA ALA A 254 0.78 -19.30 -15.73
C ALA A 254 0.30 -19.16 -17.19
N PHE A 255 1.01 -18.38 -18.01
CA PHE A 255 0.70 -18.26 -19.43
C PHE A 255 0.77 -19.62 -20.16
N ALA A 256 1.85 -20.39 -19.92
CA ALA A 256 2.02 -21.71 -20.56
C ALA A 256 0.91 -22.69 -20.12
N ALA A 257 0.59 -22.74 -18.83
CA ALA A 257 -0.49 -23.57 -18.32
C ALA A 257 -1.85 -23.18 -18.92
N MET A 258 -2.18 -21.88 -18.93
CA MET A 258 -3.42 -21.37 -19.51
C MET A 258 -3.50 -21.65 -21.02
N LEU A 259 -2.39 -21.54 -21.75
CA LEU A 259 -2.37 -21.84 -23.18
C LEU A 259 -2.72 -23.31 -23.46
N VAL A 260 -2.18 -24.23 -22.67
CA VAL A 260 -2.53 -25.66 -22.77
C VAL A 260 -4.02 -25.88 -22.49
N ILE A 261 -4.55 -25.27 -21.43
CA ILE A 261 -5.96 -25.37 -21.06
C ILE A 261 -6.85 -24.82 -22.19
N VAL A 262 -6.53 -23.65 -22.72
CA VAL A 262 -7.30 -23.00 -23.80
C VAL A 262 -7.29 -23.85 -25.06
N LEU A 263 -6.14 -24.40 -25.46
CA LEU A 263 -6.05 -25.30 -26.62
C LEU A 263 -6.88 -26.57 -26.41
N TYR A 264 -6.86 -27.14 -25.22
CA TYR A 264 -7.68 -28.30 -24.88
C TYR A 264 -9.17 -27.97 -24.96
N LEU A 265 -9.60 -26.87 -24.32
CA LEU A 265 -10.98 -26.39 -24.33
C LEU A 265 -11.46 -26.08 -25.75
N TYR A 266 -10.63 -25.44 -26.56
CA TYR A 266 -10.94 -25.13 -27.94
C TYR A 266 -11.26 -26.41 -28.78
N ARG A 267 -10.55 -27.51 -28.54
CA ARG A 267 -10.78 -28.80 -29.23
C ARG A 267 -12.07 -29.49 -28.80
N ILE A 268 -12.39 -29.46 -27.49
CA ILE A 268 -13.55 -30.16 -26.93
C ILE A 268 -14.85 -29.35 -26.98
N ARG A 269 -14.75 -28.01 -27.20
CA ARG A 269 -15.94 -27.16 -27.28
C ARG A 269 -16.83 -27.55 -28.45
N SER A 270 -18.09 -27.85 -28.17
CA SER A 270 -19.11 -28.10 -29.17
C SER A 270 -19.58 -26.83 -29.87
N SER A 271 -19.98 -26.90 -31.12
CA SER A 271 -20.58 -25.77 -31.86
C SER A 271 -21.91 -25.31 -31.25
N GLU A 272 -22.66 -26.23 -30.63
CA GLU A 272 -23.92 -25.97 -29.94
C GLU A 272 -23.78 -25.13 -28.65
N ALA A 273 -22.55 -24.89 -28.18
CA ALA A 273 -22.28 -24.02 -27.05
C ALA A 273 -22.48 -22.53 -27.38
N SER A 274 -22.56 -22.18 -28.68
CA SER A 274 -22.86 -20.83 -29.14
C SER A 274 -24.26 -20.40 -28.66
N GLU A 275 -24.37 -19.11 -28.26
CA GLU A 275 -25.62 -18.49 -27.78
C GLU A 275 -26.12 -18.99 -26.41
N ARG A 276 -25.51 -20.01 -25.80
CA ARG A 276 -25.74 -20.37 -24.39
C ARG A 276 -24.95 -19.43 -23.48
N ALA A 277 -25.43 -19.21 -22.26
CA ALA A 277 -24.68 -18.38 -21.31
C ALA A 277 -23.29 -18.99 -21.02
N ILE A 278 -23.26 -20.28 -20.69
CA ILE A 278 -22.04 -21.03 -20.39
C ILE A 278 -21.89 -22.16 -21.42
N ALA A 279 -20.69 -22.33 -21.95
CA ALA A 279 -20.38 -23.35 -22.94
C ALA A 279 -20.49 -24.80 -22.42
N PHE A 280 -20.31 -24.99 -21.10
CA PHE A 280 -20.36 -26.27 -20.41
C PHE A 280 -21.48 -26.27 -19.36
N PRO A 281 -22.72 -26.73 -19.67
CA PRO A 281 -23.87 -26.61 -18.79
C PRO A 281 -23.74 -27.24 -17.41
N LYS A 282 -22.90 -28.28 -17.27
CA LYS A 282 -22.64 -28.94 -15.99
C LYS A 282 -21.97 -28.00 -14.95
N SER A 283 -21.25 -26.99 -15.39
CA SER A 283 -20.58 -26.04 -14.51
C SER A 283 -21.47 -24.87 -14.02
N GLU A 284 -22.64 -24.67 -14.60
CA GLU A 284 -23.53 -23.53 -14.27
C GLU A 284 -23.87 -23.42 -12.78
N SER A 285 -24.23 -24.55 -12.15
CA SER A 285 -24.59 -24.57 -10.73
C SER A 285 -23.39 -24.27 -9.82
N VAL A 286 -22.21 -24.79 -10.18
CA VAL A 286 -20.98 -24.55 -9.42
C VAL A 286 -20.55 -23.10 -9.54
N ILE A 287 -20.54 -22.55 -10.74
CA ILE A 287 -20.17 -21.13 -10.99
C ILE A 287 -21.14 -20.21 -10.25
N LYS A 288 -22.45 -20.48 -10.33
CA LYS A 288 -23.45 -19.71 -9.59
C LYS A 288 -23.18 -19.73 -8.09
N PHE A 289 -22.94 -20.90 -7.51
CA PHE A 289 -22.67 -21.05 -6.08
C PHE A 289 -21.40 -20.28 -5.67
N LEU A 290 -20.31 -20.44 -6.41
CA LEU A 290 -19.04 -19.76 -6.16
C LEU A 290 -19.15 -18.24 -6.26
N LEU A 291 -20.02 -17.70 -7.10
CA LEU A 291 -20.23 -16.25 -7.22
C LEU A 291 -21.21 -15.72 -6.17
N VAL A 292 -22.32 -16.42 -5.91
CA VAL A 292 -23.35 -15.92 -4.98
C VAL A 292 -22.83 -15.85 -3.54
N VAL A 293 -22.06 -16.83 -3.08
CA VAL A 293 -21.55 -16.86 -1.69
C VAL A 293 -20.70 -15.63 -1.37
N PRO A 294 -19.60 -15.31 -2.08
CA PRO A 294 -18.81 -14.14 -1.74
C PRO A 294 -19.52 -12.82 -2.00
N ILE A 295 -20.38 -12.71 -3.02
CA ILE A 295 -21.17 -11.50 -3.25
C ILE A 295 -22.16 -11.28 -2.10
N SER A 296 -22.82 -12.34 -1.62
CA SER A 296 -23.71 -12.30 -0.48
C SER A 296 -23.00 -11.81 0.79
N ILE A 297 -21.84 -12.40 1.10
CA ILE A 297 -21.00 -11.99 2.24
C ILE A 297 -20.53 -10.53 2.07
N GLY A 298 -20.10 -10.15 0.86
CA GLY A 298 -19.64 -8.80 0.56
C GLY A 298 -20.71 -7.73 0.75
N CYS A 299 -21.96 -8.01 0.32
CA CYS A 299 -23.10 -7.12 0.60
C CYS A 299 -23.39 -7.01 2.10
N GLY A 300 -23.28 -8.12 2.84
CA GLY A 300 -23.39 -8.12 4.29
C GLY A 300 -22.28 -7.27 4.96
N PHE A 301 -21.04 -7.45 4.53
CA PHE A 301 -19.89 -6.67 4.98
C PHE A 301 -20.09 -5.16 4.76
N ILE A 302 -20.49 -4.75 3.57
CA ILE A 302 -20.74 -3.35 3.25
C ILE A 302 -21.89 -2.79 4.13
N ALA A 303 -22.99 -3.54 4.28
CA ALA A 303 -24.11 -3.11 5.10
C ALA A 303 -23.70 -2.96 6.59
N HIS A 304 -22.87 -3.87 7.12
CA HIS A 304 -22.31 -3.78 8.46
C HIS A 304 -21.44 -2.53 8.65
N MET A 305 -20.57 -2.21 7.68
CA MET A 305 -19.71 -1.04 7.75
C MET A 305 -20.46 0.29 7.67
N MET A 306 -21.55 0.33 6.92
CA MET A 306 -22.39 1.53 6.78
C MET A 306 -23.31 1.78 7.97
N ALA A 307 -23.57 0.77 8.80
CA ALA A 307 -24.47 0.86 9.93
C ALA A 307 -23.76 1.53 11.13
N ILE A 308 -24.44 2.53 11.74
CA ILE A 308 -24.01 3.15 13.01
C ILE A 308 -24.44 2.25 14.16
N GLU A 309 -25.72 1.83 14.16
CA GLU A 309 -26.31 0.93 15.17
C GLU A 309 -26.87 -0.34 14.52
N GLY A 310 -27.05 -1.38 15.31
CA GLY A 310 -27.62 -2.64 14.84
C GLY A 310 -26.79 -3.35 13.76
N LYS A 311 -25.48 -3.24 13.81
CA LYS A 311 -24.54 -3.73 12.79
C LYS A 311 -24.77 -5.19 12.39
N ASP A 312 -25.06 -6.07 13.34
CA ASP A 312 -25.34 -7.50 13.09
C ASP A 312 -26.64 -7.71 12.31
N LEU A 313 -27.67 -6.88 12.54
CA LEU A 313 -28.93 -6.92 11.80
C LEU A 313 -28.71 -6.48 10.35
N TRP A 314 -27.95 -5.39 10.15
CA TRP A 314 -27.60 -4.90 8.82
C TRP A 314 -26.73 -5.89 8.05
N LEU A 315 -25.81 -6.57 8.73
CA LEU A 315 -25.02 -7.66 8.14
C LEU A 315 -25.93 -8.78 7.64
N ALA A 316 -26.86 -9.27 8.47
CA ALA A 316 -27.80 -10.30 8.08
C ALA A 316 -28.71 -9.87 6.91
N PHE A 317 -29.21 -8.63 6.94
CA PHE A 317 -29.99 -8.05 5.85
C PHE A 317 -29.16 -8.00 4.54
N GLY A 318 -27.93 -7.50 4.59
CA GLY A 318 -27.06 -7.39 3.43
C GLY A 318 -26.73 -8.77 2.81
N VAL A 319 -26.50 -9.79 3.65
CA VAL A 319 -26.28 -11.18 3.20
C VAL A 319 -27.51 -11.72 2.45
N ILE A 320 -28.69 -11.57 3.01
CA ILE A 320 -29.94 -12.05 2.37
C ILE A 320 -30.19 -11.28 1.07
N PHE A 321 -30.15 -9.96 1.14
CA PHE A 321 -30.40 -9.08 -0.01
C PHE A 321 -29.39 -9.34 -1.14
N GLY A 322 -28.09 -9.36 -0.83
CA GLY A 322 -27.03 -9.63 -1.79
C GLY A 322 -27.13 -11.02 -2.40
N GLY A 323 -27.43 -12.03 -1.59
CA GLY A 323 -27.57 -13.41 -2.06
C GLY A 323 -28.79 -13.64 -2.93
N VAL A 324 -29.93 -13.04 -2.60
CA VAL A 324 -31.14 -13.13 -3.42
C VAL A 324 -30.96 -12.39 -4.75
N ILE A 325 -30.46 -11.14 -4.71
CA ILE A 325 -30.27 -10.32 -5.91
C ILE A 325 -29.20 -10.92 -6.83
N SER A 326 -28.03 -11.30 -6.30
CA SER A 326 -26.98 -11.90 -7.12
C SER A 326 -27.42 -13.21 -7.75
N SER A 327 -28.13 -14.07 -6.99
CA SER A 327 -28.71 -15.29 -7.53
C SER A 327 -29.71 -15.01 -8.66
N ALA A 328 -30.56 -13.98 -8.49
CA ALA A 328 -31.55 -13.57 -9.47
C ALA A 328 -30.89 -13.02 -10.75
N ILE A 329 -29.87 -12.16 -10.61
CA ILE A 329 -29.11 -11.61 -11.75
C ILE A 329 -28.42 -12.72 -12.53
N ILE A 330 -27.78 -13.68 -11.86
CA ILE A 330 -27.09 -14.78 -12.52
C ILE A 330 -28.07 -15.67 -13.28
N GLU A 331 -29.24 -16.00 -12.71
CA GLU A 331 -30.27 -16.76 -13.45
C GLU A 331 -30.82 -15.98 -14.66
N PHE A 332 -31.04 -14.68 -14.51
CA PHE A 332 -31.41 -13.83 -15.64
C PHE A 332 -30.34 -13.86 -16.75
N ILE A 333 -29.07 -13.75 -16.39
CA ILE A 333 -27.95 -13.82 -17.35
C ILE A 333 -27.92 -15.20 -18.07
N TYR A 334 -28.20 -16.29 -17.34
CA TYR A 334 -28.21 -17.63 -17.91
C TYR A 334 -29.36 -17.83 -18.91
N HIS A 335 -30.53 -17.35 -18.59
CA HIS A 335 -31.73 -17.64 -19.38
C HIS A 335 -32.25 -16.47 -20.24
N ILE A 336 -31.88 -15.21 -19.90
CA ILE A 336 -32.46 -13.95 -20.47
C ILE A 336 -33.99 -13.99 -20.40
N ASP A 337 -34.52 -14.49 -19.30
CA ASP A 337 -35.93 -14.68 -19.06
C ASP A 337 -36.31 -14.32 -17.63
N PHE A 338 -37.07 -13.26 -17.44
CA PHE A 338 -37.50 -12.80 -16.11
C PHE A 338 -38.33 -13.84 -15.36
N THR A 339 -39.03 -14.72 -16.06
CA THR A 339 -39.85 -15.78 -15.43
C THR A 339 -38.98 -16.83 -14.74
N LYS A 340 -37.72 -16.97 -15.14
CA LYS A 340 -36.76 -17.96 -14.64
C LYS A 340 -35.80 -17.42 -13.58
N VAL A 341 -35.93 -16.16 -13.20
CA VAL A 341 -35.04 -15.48 -12.24
C VAL A 341 -34.90 -16.24 -10.90
N LEU A 342 -35.90 -16.97 -10.48
CA LEU A 342 -35.88 -17.81 -9.29
C LEU A 342 -35.94 -19.33 -9.61
N ALA A 343 -35.47 -19.77 -10.77
CA ALA A 343 -35.60 -21.18 -11.19
C ALA A 343 -34.86 -22.16 -10.25
N ARG A 344 -33.66 -21.81 -9.75
CA ARG A 344 -32.85 -22.66 -8.86
C ARG A 344 -32.92 -22.22 -7.40
N LYS A 345 -34.15 -22.13 -6.80
CA LYS A 345 -34.34 -21.69 -5.40
C LYS A 345 -33.57 -22.50 -4.38
N LYS A 346 -33.42 -23.82 -4.58
CA LYS A 346 -32.67 -24.69 -3.69
C LYS A 346 -31.17 -24.31 -3.65
N LEU A 347 -30.59 -23.98 -4.79
CA LEU A 347 -29.19 -23.56 -4.87
C LEU A 347 -28.97 -22.17 -4.24
N MET A 348 -29.92 -21.25 -4.43
CA MET A 348 -29.91 -19.94 -3.76
C MET A 348 -29.95 -20.11 -2.24
N LEU A 349 -30.87 -20.92 -1.73
CA LEU A 349 -30.98 -21.20 -0.30
C LEU A 349 -29.70 -21.86 0.24
N ALA A 350 -29.12 -22.83 -0.48
CA ALA A 350 -27.86 -23.45 -0.10
C ALA A 350 -26.71 -22.42 -0.04
N SER A 351 -26.63 -21.49 -1.00
CA SER A 351 -25.64 -20.41 -0.99
C SER A 351 -25.80 -19.48 0.22
N LEU A 352 -27.05 -19.12 0.58
CA LEU A 352 -27.32 -18.32 1.79
C LEU A 352 -26.92 -19.05 3.07
N ILE A 353 -27.28 -20.33 3.18
CA ILE A 353 -26.92 -21.16 4.35
C ILE A 353 -25.38 -21.19 4.50
N VAL A 354 -24.66 -21.42 3.42
CA VAL A 354 -23.19 -21.44 3.45
C VAL A 354 -22.61 -20.06 3.80
N SER A 355 -23.17 -18.97 3.27
CA SER A 355 -22.78 -17.60 3.63
C SER A 355 -22.93 -17.33 5.12
N PHE A 356 -24.09 -17.69 5.71
CA PHE A 356 -24.32 -17.58 7.14
C PHE A 356 -23.44 -18.52 7.96
N ALA A 357 -23.18 -19.72 7.46
CA ALA A 357 -22.26 -20.65 8.15
C ALA A 357 -20.84 -20.10 8.21
N ILE A 358 -20.34 -19.54 7.11
CA ILE A 358 -19.03 -18.86 7.08
C ILE A 358 -19.00 -17.72 8.10
N ILE A 359 -19.97 -16.82 8.06
CA ILE A 359 -20.06 -15.70 9.00
C ILE A 359 -20.15 -16.22 10.44
N GLY A 360 -20.93 -17.27 10.69
CA GLY A 360 -21.04 -17.89 12.00
C GLY A 360 -19.71 -18.44 12.54
N ILE A 361 -18.88 -19.04 11.70
CA ILE A 361 -17.53 -19.50 12.07
C ILE A 361 -16.69 -18.34 12.60
N PHE A 362 -16.72 -17.19 11.93
CA PHE A 362 -16.01 -15.99 12.39
C PHE A 362 -16.65 -15.38 13.62
N ARG A 363 -17.97 -15.20 13.63
CA ARG A 363 -18.73 -14.54 14.72
C ARG A 363 -18.58 -15.24 16.07
N PHE A 364 -18.52 -16.56 16.06
CA PHE A 364 -18.41 -17.38 17.28
C PHE A 364 -16.99 -17.81 17.60
N ASP A 365 -16.01 -17.30 16.86
CA ASP A 365 -14.59 -17.67 17.01
C ASP A 365 -14.41 -19.20 17.17
N VAL A 366 -14.98 -19.98 16.25
CA VAL A 366 -15.01 -21.45 16.31
C VAL A 366 -13.60 -22.03 16.40
N PHE A 367 -12.62 -21.37 15.79
CA PHE A 367 -11.21 -21.78 15.81
C PHE A 367 -10.42 -21.19 16.98
N GLY A 368 -11.04 -20.37 17.83
CA GLY A 368 -10.40 -19.76 19.00
C GLY A 368 -9.29 -18.78 18.63
N TYR A 369 -9.46 -17.99 17.57
CA TYR A 369 -8.43 -17.08 17.06
C TYR A 369 -8.00 -16.05 18.12
N ASP A 370 -8.98 -15.37 18.74
CA ASP A 370 -8.73 -14.34 19.76
C ASP A 370 -8.24 -14.95 21.09
N ARG A 371 -8.68 -16.18 21.42
CA ARG A 371 -8.30 -16.88 22.65
C ARG A 371 -6.91 -17.53 22.56
N ASN A 372 -6.39 -17.72 21.36
CA ASN A 372 -5.13 -18.43 21.14
C ASN A 372 -3.93 -17.51 21.26
N ILE A 373 -3.65 -17.06 22.50
CA ILE A 373 -2.42 -16.35 22.84
C ILE A 373 -1.31 -17.38 23.10
N PRO A 374 -0.09 -17.17 22.55
CA PRO A 374 1.02 -18.06 22.86
C PRO A 374 1.29 -18.11 24.36
N LYS A 375 1.47 -19.28 24.94
CA LYS A 375 1.91 -19.39 26.32
C LYS A 375 3.35 -18.97 26.43
N GLU A 376 3.72 -18.30 27.51
CA GLU A 376 5.06 -17.77 27.76
C GLU A 376 6.14 -18.84 27.61
N GLU A 377 5.92 -20.04 28.12
CA GLU A 377 6.84 -21.19 28.02
C GLU A 377 7.22 -21.56 26.57
N ASN A 378 6.38 -21.20 25.57
CA ASN A 378 6.58 -21.50 24.17
C ASN A 378 7.16 -20.32 23.37
N VAL A 379 7.32 -19.15 24.00
CA VAL A 379 7.85 -17.94 23.37
C VAL A 379 9.36 -17.88 23.61
N GLU A 380 10.11 -17.60 22.58
CA GLU A 380 11.56 -17.37 22.63
C GLU A 380 11.85 -15.89 22.86
N SER A 381 11.21 -15.02 22.08
CA SER A 381 11.28 -13.57 22.20
C SER A 381 10.02 -12.91 21.67
N ALA A 382 9.78 -11.66 22.04
CA ALA A 382 8.72 -10.87 21.43
C ALA A 382 9.21 -9.46 21.05
N ALA A 383 8.54 -8.91 20.03
CA ALA A 383 8.64 -7.50 19.68
C ALA A 383 7.30 -6.83 19.98
N ILE A 384 7.36 -5.62 20.54
CA ILE A 384 6.19 -4.82 20.82
C ILE A 384 6.31 -3.45 20.15
N TRP A 385 5.29 -3.07 19.38
CA TRP A 385 5.16 -1.75 18.83
C TRP A 385 3.93 -1.07 19.43
N ILE A 386 4.09 0.17 19.88
CA ILE A 386 3.04 0.95 20.55
C ILE A 386 2.83 2.22 19.75
N ASP A 387 1.57 2.48 19.40
CA ASP A 387 1.21 3.68 18.65
C ASP A 387 1.51 4.95 19.43
N GLY A 388 2.10 5.95 18.77
CA GLY A 388 2.55 7.19 19.39
C GLY A 388 3.93 7.10 20.07
N LEU A 389 4.47 5.90 20.32
CA LEU A 389 5.81 5.68 20.82
C LEU A 389 6.73 5.28 19.64
N ALA A 390 7.11 6.24 18.81
CA ALA A 390 7.78 5.93 17.58
C ALA A 390 9.06 6.72 17.36
N THR A 391 10.05 6.04 16.82
CA THR A 391 11.22 6.64 16.19
C THR A 391 11.05 6.60 14.68
N ASN A 392 11.29 7.71 14.00
CA ASN A 392 11.20 7.74 12.54
C ASN A 392 12.44 7.06 11.94
N VAL A 393 12.24 5.97 11.23
CA VAL A 393 13.28 5.26 10.48
C VAL A 393 13.08 5.51 9.00
N TYR A 394 14.11 6.04 8.33
CA TYR A 394 14.09 6.33 6.91
C TYR A 394 15.15 5.54 6.17
N GLU A 395 14.87 5.15 4.94
CA GLU A 395 15.92 4.78 4.02
C GLU A 395 16.63 6.02 3.46
N LYS A 396 17.86 5.82 3.02
CA LYS A 396 18.63 6.86 2.38
C LYS A 396 17.97 7.30 1.07
N TRP A 397 18.08 8.58 0.75
CA TRP A 397 17.74 9.10 -0.58
C TRP A 397 18.51 8.34 -1.66
N SER A 398 17.84 8.00 -2.76
CA SER A 398 18.51 7.43 -3.91
C SER A 398 19.51 8.45 -4.49
N ASP A 399 20.54 7.96 -5.20
CA ASP A 399 21.49 8.83 -5.90
C ASP A 399 20.82 9.79 -6.90
N ASN A 400 19.56 9.58 -7.21
CA ASN A 400 18.73 10.40 -8.09
C ASN A 400 17.90 11.46 -7.36
N GLY A 401 18.09 11.63 -6.04
CA GLY A 401 17.29 12.58 -5.24
C GLY A 401 15.86 12.12 -4.93
N ILE A 402 15.49 10.90 -5.29
CA ILE A 402 14.17 10.33 -4.96
C ILE A 402 14.26 9.74 -3.57
N TYR A 403 13.37 10.18 -2.67
CA TYR A 403 13.21 9.58 -1.35
C TYR A 403 12.65 8.16 -1.53
N ILE A 404 13.41 7.17 -1.14
CA ILE A 404 12.95 5.79 -1.07
C ILE A 404 12.45 5.61 0.36
N SER A 405 11.14 5.66 0.54
CA SER A 405 10.49 5.26 1.79
C SER A 405 10.83 3.80 2.03
N GLY A 406 11.71 3.57 2.96
CA GLY A 406 12.07 2.23 3.37
C GLY A 406 11.10 1.66 4.37
N THR A 407 11.66 0.90 5.26
CA THR A 407 10.97 0.28 6.38
C THR A 407 10.35 1.35 7.26
N ASP A 408 9.03 1.34 7.45
CA ASP A 408 8.41 2.19 8.44
C ASP A 408 8.90 1.78 9.85
N THR A 409 8.77 2.69 10.81
CA THR A 409 9.22 2.44 12.20
C THR A 409 8.60 1.17 12.78
N LYS A 410 7.33 0.92 12.49
CA LYS A 410 6.58 -0.26 12.94
C LYS A 410 7.21 -1.56 12.44
N SER A 411 7.46 -1.64 11.13
CA SER A 411 8.08 -2.82 10.52
C SER A 411 9.48 -3.05 11.08
N TYR A 412 10.28 -1.97 11.22
CA TYR A 412 11.61 -2.06 11.80
C TYR A 412 11.58 -2.64 13.22
N VAL A 413 10.74 -2.08 14.11
CA VAL A 413 10.61 -2.53 15.50
C VAL A 413 10.18 -3.99 15.57
N LEU A 414 9.16 -4.38 14.80
CA LEU A 414 8.65 -5.76 14.79
C LEU A 414 9.67 -6.78 14.27
N ASP A 415 10.60 -6.37 13.42
CA ASP A 415 11.60 -7.27 12.86
C ASP A 415 12.88 -7.35 13.70
N HIS A 416 13.29 -6.26 14.35
CA HIS A 416 14.57 -6.17 15.05
C HIS A 416 14.46 -6.33 16.57
N MET A 417 13.37 -5.91 17.21
CA MET A 417 13.20 -6.04 18.66
C MET A 417 13.07 -7.52 19.08
N GLN A 418 13.79 -7.90 20.15
CA GLN A 418 13.84 -9.27 20.65
C GLN A 418 13.81 -9.31 22.20
N VAL A 419 12.74 -8.77 22.78
CA VAL A 419 12.57 -8.81 24.24
C VAL A 419 12.37 -10.24 24.71
N THR A 420 13.16 -10.67 25.69
CA THR A 420 13.11 -12.01 26.27
C THR A 420 12.31 -12.06 27.57
N LYS A 421 12.24 -10.94 28.29
CA LYS A 421 11.46 -10.81 29.52
C LYS A 421 10.00 -10.50 29.19
N MET A 422 9.12 -11.47 29.37
CA MET A 422 7.73 -11.42 28.89
C MET A 422 6.73 -10.80 29.84
N ASP A 423 7.05 -10.70 31.15
CA ASP A 423 6.09 -10.28 32.19
C ASP A 423 5.30 -9.02 31.83
N SER A 424 6.02 -7.93 31.47
CA SER A 424 5.39 -6.65 31.11
C SER A 424 4.56 -6.72 29.82
N ILE A 425 4.98 -7.55 28.83
CA ILE A 425 4.23 -7.75 27.58
C ILE A 425 2.93 -8.51 27.87
N TYR A 426 2.97 -9.55 28.70
CA TYR A 426 1.76 -10.29 29.06
C TYR A 426 0.81 -9.46 29.93
N GLU A 427 1.32 -8.60 30.84
CA GLU A 427 0.49 -7.65 31.61
C GLU A 427 -0.31 -6.72 30.65
N ILE A 428 0.33 -6.19 29.60
CA ILE A 428 -0.34 -5.39 28.56
C ILE A 428 -1.42 -6.21 27.85
N VAL A 429 -1.07 -7.42 27.42
CA VAL A 429 -1.97 -8.31 26.66
C VAL A 429 -3.18 -8.73 27.50
N GLU A 430 -2.98 -9.13 28.74
CA GLU A 430 -4.06 -9.53 29.66
C GLU A 430 -5.01 -8.38 29.97
N SER A 431 -4.46 -7.17 30.19
CA SER A 431 -5.24 -5.96 30.35
C SER A 431 -6.12 -5.68 29.13
N ALA A 432 -5.57 -5.78 27.93
CA ALA A 432 -6.27 -5.51 26.68
C ALA A 432 -7.42 -6.49 26.40
N ILE A 433 -7.29 -7.75 26.81
CA ILE A 433 -8.31 -8.79 26.62
C ILE A 433 -9.49 -8.61 27.59
N ASN A 434 -9.20 -8.23 28.83
CA ASN A 434 -10.18 -8.11 29.92
C ASN A 434 -10.80 -6.71 30.01
N LYS A 435 -10.58 -5.83 29.06
CA LYS A 435 -10.88 -4.41 29.07
C LYS A 435 -12.39 -4.09 29.08
N PRO A 436 -12.86 -3.08 29.86
CA PRO A 436 -14.15 -2.41 29.70
C PRO A 436 -14.22 -1.56 28.41
N GLU A 437 -15.40 -1.36 27.83
CA GLU A 437 -15.57 -0.69 26.52
C GLU A 437 -15.25 0.83 26.50
N ASP A 438 -15.22 1.52 27.64
CA ASP A 438 -15.18 2.99 27.73
C ASP A 438 -13.86 3.60 28.20
N VAL A 439 -12.72 2.91 28.07
CA VAL A 439 -11.41 3.42 28.54
C VAL A 439 -10.53 3.86 27.37
N SER A 440 -9.82 5.00 27.55
CA SER A 440 -8.82 5.47 26.59
C SER A 440 -7.72 4.42 26.38
N THR A 441 -7.41 4.11 25.13
CA THR A 441 -6.48 3.07 24.76
C THR A 441 -5.54 3.47 23.66
N ASN A 442 -4.34 2.88 23.71
CA ASN A 442 -3.37 2.93 22.63
C ASN A 442 -3.39 1.62 21.85
N TYR A 443 -3.15 1.71 20.54
CA TYR A 443 -3.01 0.56 19.67
C TYR A 443 -1.62 -0.05 19.84
N VAL A 444 -1.58 -1.35 20.10
CA VAL A 444 -0.35 -2.11 20.39
C VAL A 444 -0.30 -3.31 19.46
N ILE A 445 0.87 -3.60 18.91
CA ILE A 445 1.14 -4.80 18.12
C ILE A 445 2.21 -5.61 18.82
N VAL A 446 1.96 -6.90 19.01
CA VAL A 446 2.94 -7.83 19.56
C VAL A 446 3.24 -8.92 18.54
N LYS A 447 4.52 -9.07 18.19
CA LYS A 447 5.04 -10.14 17.35
C LYS A 447 5.77 -11.16 18.23
N TYR A 448 5.18 -12.33 18.40
CA TYR A 448 5.78 -13.44 19.15
C TYR A 448 6.63 -14.29 18.24
N ARG A 449 7.88 -14.54 18.62
CA ARG A 449 8.74 -15.56 18.01
C ARG A 449 8.72 -16.79 18.89
N LEU A 450 8.22 -17.91 18.34
CA LEU A 450 8.02 -19.13 19.12
C LEU A 450 9.26 -20.02 19.02
N LYS A 451 9.54 -20.79 20.09
CA LYS A 451 10.65 -21.76 20.16
C LYS A 451 10.65 -22.81 19.05
N ASN A 452 9.53 -22.99 18.34
CA ASN A 452 9.44 -23.86 17.17
C ASN A 452 9.75 -23.15 15.83
N GLY A 453 10.28 -21.93 15.88
CA GLY A 453 10.64 -21.11 14.70
C GLY A 453 9.44 -20.45 13.98
N LYS A 454 8.21 -20.59 14.50
CA LYS A 454 7.06 -19.89 13.93
C LYS A 454 6.88 -18.51 14.56
N GLU A 455 6.35 -17.58 13.77
CA GLU A 455 5.98 -16.25 14.23
C GLU A 455 4.46 -16.11 14.34
N LYS A 456 4.01 -15.32 15.31
CA LYS A 456 2.61 -14.99 15.50
C LYS A 456 2.47 -13.52 15.85
N ILE A 457 1.65 -12.78 15.09
CA ILE A 457 1.43 -11.36 15.30
C ILE A 457 -0.01 -11.14 15.74
N ARG A 458 -0.19 -10.27 16.73
CA ARG A 458 -1.49 -9.87 17.28
C ARG A 458 -1.52 -8.38 17.54
N SER A 459 -2.68 -7.77 17.39
CA SER A 459 -2.93 -6.39 17.78
C SER A 459 -3.84 -6.32 19.00
N TYR A 460 -3.62 -5.31 19.82
CA TYR A 460 -4.36 -5.10 21.07
C TYR A 460 -4.70 -3.62 21.23
N GLN A 461 -5.76 -3.36 22.00
CA GLN A 461 -6.11 -2.03 22.47
C GLN A 461 -5.84 -1.99 23.99
N ALA A 462 -4.69 -1.52 24.40
CA ALA A 462 -4.27 -1.53 25.79
C ALA A 462 -4.56 -0.21 26.49
N GLU A 463 -4.90 -0.25 27.75
CA GLU A 463 -5.13 0.92 28.58
C GLU A 463 -3.83 1.69 28.78
N HIS A 464 -3.90 3.03 28.67
CA HIS A 464 -2.72 3.89 28.77
C HIS A 464 -1.96 3.73 30.10
N SER A 465 -2.66 3.66 31.20
CA SER A 465 -2.09 3.51 32.56
C SER A 465 -1.26 2.22 32.70
N VAL A 466 -1.73 1.12 32.09
CA VAL A 466 -1.00 -0.16 32.08
C VAL A 466 0.23 -0.08 31.19
N LEU A 467 0.11 0.63 30.05
CA LEU A 467 1.24 0.84 29.15
C LEU A 467 2.36 1.65 29.80
N GLU A 468 2.02 2.74 30.51
CA GLU A 468 3.00 3.55 31.21
C GLU A 468 3.82 2.74 32.21
N LYS A 469 3.14 1.92 33.03
CA LYS A 469 3.80 1.06 33.99
C LYS A 469 4.69 0.01 33.30
N ALA A 470 4.17 -0.68 32.30
CA ALA A 470 4.93 -1.67 31.55
C ALA A 470 6.12 -1.07 30.81
N LEU A 471 6.01 0.15 30.28
CA LEU A 471 7.11 0.85 29.62
C LEU A 471 8.22 1.22 30.57
N ALA A 472 7.94 1.61 31.81
CA ALA A 472 8.95 1.87 32.84
C ALA A 472 9.85 0.64 33.07
N ASP A 473 9.28 -0.56 33.01
CA ASP A 473 10.01 -1.82 33.13
C ASP A 473 10.74 -2.20 31.82
N LEU A 474 10.07 -2.06 30.69
CA LEU A 474 10.65 -2.37 29.37
C LEU A 474 11.86 -1.51 29.05
N TYR A 475 11.83 -0.21 29.39
CA TYR A 475 12.96 0.71 29.21
C TYR A 475 14.18 0.38 30.09
N GLN A 476 14.06 -0.53 31.06
CA GLN A 476 15.21 -1.04 31.81
C GLN A 476 15.94 -2.16 31.05
N THR A 477 15.30 -2.73 30.02
CA THR A 477 15.89 -3.81 29.22
C THR A 477 16.60 -3.24 28.00
N GLN A 478 17.80 -3.76 27.71
CA GLN A 478 18.58 -3.32 26.58
C GLN A 478 17.94 -3.75 25.25
N GLU A 479 17.38 -4.96 25.20
CA GLU A 479 16.73 -5.54 24.02
C GLU A 479 15.56 -4.69 23.52
N PHE A 480 14.81 -4.07 24.43
CA PHE A 480 13.72 -3.17 24.08
C PHE A 480 14.25 -1.89 23.41
N LYS A 481 15.28 -1.26 24.00
CA LYS A 481 15.86 -0.04 23.46
C LYS A 481 16.58 -0.27 22.13
N GLU A 482 17.33 -1.35 22.00
CA GLU A 482 18.00 -1.75 20.75
C GLU A 482 17.00 -1.97 19.61
N GLY A 483 15.85 -2.54 19.92
CA GLY A 483 14.76 -2.74 18.95
C GLY A 483 14.01 -1.46 18.62
N LEU A 484 13.87 -0.53 19.57
CA LEU A 484 13.15 0.73 19.38
C LEU A 484 14.00 1.79 18.70
N TYR A 485 15.29 1.84 19.03
CA TYR A 485 16.23 2.88 18.61
C TYR A 485 17.38 2.30 17.77
N PRO A 486 17.26 2.31 16.42
CA PRO A 486 18.34 1.81 15.55
C PRO A 486 19.71 2.42 15.83
N ALA A 487 19.74 3.69 16.28
CA ALA A 487 20.99 4.38 16.60
C ALA A 487 21.85 3.68 17.67
N ILE A 488 21.27 2.90 18.57
CA ILE A 488 22.01 2.19 19.61
C ILE A 488 22.97 1.16 19.00
N ASN A 489 22.61 0.60 17.86
CA ASN A 489 23.39 -0.41 17.16
C ASN A 489 24.32 0.19 16.08
N LEU A 490 24.32 1.51 15.89
CA LEU A 490 25.18 2.18 14.92
C LEU A 490 26.53 2.53 15.54
N THR A 491 27.59 2.44 14.75
CA THR A 491 28.92 2.97 15.08
C THR A 491 29.12 4.32 14.40
N GLY A 492 29.95 5.19 14.98
CA GLY A 492 30.15 6.54 14.45
C GLY A 492 30.65 6.60 13.00
N ASP A 493 31.38 5.55 12.56
CA ASP A 493 31.87 5.42 11.18
C ASP A 493 30.77 4.96 10.16
N GLU A 494 29.66 4.46 10.65
CA GLU A 494 28.52 4.09 9.80
C GLU A 494 27.59 5.29 9.49
N VAL A 495 27.73 6.41 10.21
CA VAL A 495 26.95 7.63 10.01
C VAL A 495 27.68 8.55 9.02
N GLY A 496 26.99 8.90 7.95
CA GLY A 496 27.54 9.78 6.90
C GLY A 496 27.22 11.25 7.09
N LYS A 497 26.10 11.56 7.76
CA LYS A 497 25.58 12.92 7.92
C LYS A 497 24.77 13.06 9.20
N ILE A 498 24.90 14.20 9.85
CA ILE A 498 24.08 14.56 11.01
C ILE A 498 23.40 15.90 10.75
N GLU A 499 22.10 15.96 11.08
CA GLU A 499 21.32 17.18 11.03
C GLU A 499 20.64 17.42 12.38
N LEU A 500 20.60 18.67 12.82
CA LEU A 500 19.68 19.12 13.87
C LEU A 500 18.37 19.54 13.22
N VAL A 501 17.28 18.90 13.60
CA VAL A 501 15.95 19.18 13.09
C VAL A 501 15.20 19.99 14.14
N LYS A 502 15.15 21.29 13.94
CA LYS A 502 14.30 22.22 14.70
C LYS A 502 12.91 22.29 14.05
N THR A 503 11.95 22.87 14.74
CA THR A 503 10.57 22.98 14.23
C THR A 503 10.50 23.67 12.85
N ASP A 504 11.43 24.58 12.56
CA ASP A 504 11.38 25.49 11.40
C ASP A 504 12.51 25.28 10.41
N GLU A 505 13.60 24.62 10.80
CA GLU A 505 14.75 24.42 9.93
C GLU A 505 15.50 23.12 10.26
N SER A 506 16.12 22.56 9.25
CA SER A 506 17.10 21.47 9.41
C SER A 506 18.50 22.03 9.18
N ILE A 507 19.36 21.90 10.18
CA ILE A 507 20.73 22.41 10.17
C ILE A 507 21.67 21.24 10.01
N GLN A 508 22.34 21.13 8.87
CA GLN A 508 23.37 20.14 8.68
C GLN A 508 24.62 20.52 9.50
N LEU A 509 25.09 19.60 10.33
CA LEU A 509 26.31 19.79 11.10
C LEU A 509 27.54 19.58 10.24
N ASN A 510 28.41 20.60 10.13
CA ASN A 510 29.67 20.52 9.42
C ASN A 510 30.78 20.01 10.34
N LEU A 511 30.79 18.70 10.64
CA LEU A 511 31.74 18.06 11.56
C LEU A 511 32.82 17.33 10.79
N ASN A 512 34.05 17.33 11.34
CA ASN A 512 35.07 16.44 10.86
C ASN A 512 34.80 14.99 11.36
N SER A 513 35.45 14.00 10.74
CA SER A 513 35.19 12.59 11.04
C SER A 513 35.36 12.21 12.53
N LYS A 514 36.31 12.82 13.23
CA LYS A 514 36.54 12.57 14.68
C LYS A 514 35.38 13.14 15.52
N GLN A 515 34.95 14.35 15.21
CA GLN A 515 33.83 15.02 15.89
C GLN A 515 32.51 14.25 15.64
N LEU A 516 32.32 13.80 14.41
CA LEU A 516 31.12 13.02 14.04
C LEU A 516 31.08 11.71 14.85
N ILE A 517 32.17 10.93 14.85
CA ILE A 517 32.25 9.68 15.60
C ILE A 517 32.02 9.93 17.10
N SER A 518 32.70 10.94 17.66
CA SER A 518 32.57 11.28 19.09
C SER A 518 31.15 11.66 19.46
N LEU A 519 30.48 12.43 18.61
CA LEU A 519 29.09 12.84 18.86
C LEU A 519 28.10 11.65 18.77
N VAL A 520 28.25 10.78 17.76
CA VAL A 520 27.38 9.60 17.59
C VAL A 520 27.58 8.61 18.74
N ASP A 521 28.83 8.33 19.11
CA ASP A 521 29.14 7.38 20.20
C ASP A 521 28.64 7.89 21.56
N THR A 522 28.77 9.21 21.83
CA THR A 522 28.26 9.82 23.04
C THR A 522 26.73 9.79 23.07
N PHE A 523 26.09 10.17 21.99
CA PHE A 523 24.62 10.13 21.84
C PHE A 523 24.09 8.71 22.05
N ARG A 524 24.72 7.71 21.43
CA ARG A 524 24.35 6.30 21.57
C ARG A 524 24.43 5.83 23.02
N GLU A 525 25.52 6.17 23.73
CA GLU A 525 25.68 5.82 25.14
C GLU A 525 24.59 6.42 26.02
N GLU A 526 24.25 7.71 25.81
CA GLU A 526 23.20 8.38 26.57
C GLU A 526 21.82 7.83 26.21
N LEU A 527 21.54 7.55 24.92
CA LEU A 527 20.30 6.94 24.47
C LEU A 527 20.08 5.54 25.06
N ALA A 528 21.12 4.73 25.16
CA ALA A 528 21.07 3.43 25.81
C ALA A 528 20.76 3.51 27.30
N ASN A 529 21.19 4.61 27.97
CA ASN A 529 20.96 4.82 29.39
C ASN A 529 19.66 5.60 29.70
N MET A 530 18.98 6.17 28.70
CA MET A 530 17.74 6.94 28.86
C MET A 530 16.64 6.09 29.51
N LYS A 531 15.90 6.68 30.46
CA LYS A 531 14.76 6.06 31.15
C LYS A 531 13.45 6.57 30.56
N TYR A 532 12.38 5.83 30.79
CA TYR A 532 11.03 6.25 30.40
C TYR A 532 10.65 7.64 30.98
N GLU A 533 11.01 7.88 32.24
CA GLU A 533 10.72 9.15 32.93
C GLU A 533 11.43 10.37 32.27
N ASP A 534 12.58 10.14 31.65
CA ASP A 534 13.35 11.22 30.99
C ASP A 534 12.60 11.81 29.79
N MET A 535 11.74 11.01 29.14
CA MET A 535 10.93 11.45 28.01
C MET A 535 9.74 12.36 28.40
N LYS A 536 9.38 12.38 29.71
CA LYS A 536 8.34 13.29 30.23
C LYS A 536 8.83 14.73 30.32
N ALA A 537 10.12 14.98 30.23
CA ALA A 537 10.68 16.30 30.12
C ALA A 537 10.42 16.89 28.72
N SER A 538 10.30 18.24 28.63
CA SER A 538 10.15 18.92 27.36
C SER A 538 11.30 18.58 26.41
N SER A 539 10.98 18.21 25.18
CA SER A 539 11.96 17.96 24.12
C SER A 539 12.72 19.24 23.76
N LEU A 540 14.01 19.14 23.45
CA LEU A 540 14.84 20.28 23.10
C LEU A 540 14.91 20.49 21.58
N VAL A 541 15.33 19.45 20.88
CA VAL A 541 15.55 19.42 19.43
C VAL A 541 15.60 17.95 18.99
N SER A 542 15.42 17.69 17.71
CA SER A 542 15.67 16.34 17.17
C SER A 542 17.01 16.29 16.44
N ILE A 543 17.73 15.17 16.60
CA ILE A 543 18.92 14.85 15.85
C ILE A 543 18.60 13.79 14.81
N ARG A 544 18.92 14.05 13.55
CA ARG A 544 18.80 13.11 12.46
C ARG A 544 20.16 12.52 12.13
N LEU A 545 20.26 11.21 12.20
CA LEU A 545 21.43 10.45 11.79
C LEU A 545 21.13 9.79 10.44
N GLU A 546 21.94 10.07 9.44
CA GLU A 546 21.84 9.48 8.11
C GLU A 546 22.97 8.48 7.89
N GLY A 547 22.63 7.22 7.61
CA GLY A 547 23.60 6.16 7.38
C GLY A 547 24.42 6.40 6.11
N ILE A 548 25.67 5.93 6.10
CA ILE A 548 26.61 6.09 4.98
C ILE A 548 26.15 5.35 3.71
N ASN A 549 25.32 4.34 3.86
CA ASN A 549 24.78 3.54 2.76
C ASN A 549 23.37 3.00 3.08
N LYS A 550 22.68 2.39 2.10
CA LYS A 550 21.32 1.87 2.23
C LYS A 550 21.13 0.76 3.27
N LYS A 551 22.21 0.10 3.72
CA LYS A 551 22.14 -0.98 4.72
C LYS A 551 22.15 -0.44 6.14
N VAL A 552 22.57 0.79 6.32
CA VAL A 552 22.62 1.46 7.62
C VAL A 552 21.32 2.23 7.82
N PRO A 553 20.50 1.91 8.83
CA PRO A 553 19.25 2.60 9.07
C PRO A 553 19.51 4.07 9.43
N SER A 554 18.75 4.96 8.80
CA SER A 554 18.72 6.38 9.14
C SER A 554 17.52 6.65 10.04
N GLY A 555 17.67 7.55 11.01
CA GLY A 555 16.57 7.88 11.93
C GLY A 555 16.67 9.29 12.49
N THR A 556 15.53 9.77 12.98
CA THR A 556 15.41 11.05 13.69
C THR A 556 15.06 10.76 15.15
N TYR A 557 15.84 11.29 16.07
CA TYR A 557 15.74 11.01 17.49
C TYR A 557 15.58 12.31 18.26
N THR A 558 14.68 12.33 19.24
CA THR A 558 14.44 13.50 20.10
C THR A 558 15.51 13.60 21.18
N LEU A 559 16.10 14.78 21.35
CA LEU A 559 17.01 15.08 22.45
C LEU A 559 16.22 15.68 23.62
N TYR A 560 16.42 15.09 24.79
CA TYR A 560 15.89 15.55 26.06
C TYR A 560 16.98 16.16 26.93
N PRO A 561 16.67 16.87 28.01
CA PRO A 561 17.67 17.43 28.93
C PRO A 561 18.64 16.42 29.54
N CYS A 562 18.26 15.14 29.59
CA CYS A 562 19.13 14.05 30.09
C CYS A 562 20.34 13.75 29.18
N PHE A 563 20.36 14.23 27.92
CA PHE A 563 21.49 14.07 26.99
C PHE A 563 22.60 15.13 27.25
N GLU A 564 23.07 15.24 28.50
CA GLU A 564 23.96 16.31 28.94
C GLU A 564 25.28 16.33 28.16
N LYS A 565 25.93 15.17 27.93
CA LYS A 565 27.19 15.08 27.21
C LYS A 565 27.04 15.39 25.73
N THR A 566 25.98 14.88 25.11
CA THR A 566 25.65 15.17 23.70
C THR A 566 25.42 16.67 23.49
N LEU A 567 24.65 17.31 24.37
CA LEU A 567 24.39 18.75 24.34
C LEU A 567 25.69 19.56 24.57
N ALA A 568 26.56 19.12 25.46
CA ALA A 568 27.86 19.77 25.69
C ALA A 568 28.77 19.69 24.45
N LEU A 569 28.81 18.54 23.76
CA LEU A 569 29.56 18.38 22.51
C LEU A 569 28.97 19.23 21.38
N LEU A 570 27.65 19.29 21.25
CA LEU A 570 26.97 20.16 20.25
C LEU A 570 27.36 21.62 20.48
N LYS A 571 27.39 22.08 21.73
CA LYS A 571 27.79 23.43 22.10
C LYS A 571 29.28 23.68 21.81
N GLU A 572 30.16 22.72 22.11
CA GLU A 572 31.59 22.79 21.79
C GLU A 572 31.84 22.90 20.28
N TYR A 573 31.03 22.23 19.48
CA TYR A 573 31.11 22.28 18.00
C TYR A 573 30.41 23.49 17.38
N GLY A 574 29.92 24.44 18.19
CA GLY A 574 29.33 25.71 17.77
C GLY A 574 27.82 25.64 17.48
N HIS A 575 27.16 24.57 17.95
CA HIS A 575 25.73 24.39 17.79
C HIS A 575 25.04 24.37 19.14
N SER A 576 24.65 25.57 19.66
CA SER A 576 23.87 25.62 20.90
C SER A 576 22.43 25.17 20.65
N VAL A 577 21.94 24.34 21.55
CA VAL A 577 20.53 23.94 21.62
C VAL A 577 19.94 24.67 22.81
N ASP A 578 19.29 25.80 22.57
CA ASP A 578 18.62 26.53 23.62
C ASP A 578 17.27 25.86 23.93
N ALA A 579 17.12 25.48 25.19
CA ALA A 579 16.01 24.68 25.67
C ALA A 579 14.66 25.41 25.69
N LYS A 580 14.69 26.73 25.58
CA LYS A 580 13.46 27.57 25.71
C LYS A 580 13.41 28.68 24.67
N LEU A 581 12.19 28.92 24.19
CA LEU A 581 11.86 30.06 23.38
C LEU A 581 12.29 31.34 24.12
N ASP A 582 13.11 32.18 23.46
CA ASP A 582 13.51 33.49 24.02
C ASP A 582 12.32 34.46 23.94
N PRO A 583 11.69 34.84 25.08
CA PRO A 583 10.55 35.74 25.07
C PRO A 583 10.82 37.12 24.45
N ASP A 584 12.09 37.56 24.44
CA ASP A 584 12.47 38.83 23.85
C ASP A 584 12.48 38.81 22.32
N LYS A 585 12.57 37.65 21.70
CA LYS A 585 12.47 37.48 20.26
C LYS A 585 11.04 37.23 19.75
N VAL A 586 10.09 37.02 20.67
CA VAL A 586 8.68 36.79 20.34
C VAL A 586 8.00 38.06 19.88
N ILE A 587 7.26 37.95 18.78
CA ILE A 587 6.47 39.06 18.21
C ILE A 587 5.01 38.95 18.67
N SER A 588 4.44 37.75 18.62
CA SER A 588 3.08 37.48 19.06
C SER A 588 2.88 35.99 19.38
N MET A 589 1.99 35.69 20.30
CA MET A 589 1.51 34.36 20.60
C MET A 589 0.00 34.30 20.36
N ARG A 590 -0.44 33.36 19.53
CA ARG A 590 -1.84 33.14 19.23
C ARG A 590 -2.24 31.81 19.86
N VAL A 591 -3.14 31.88 20.84
CA VAL A 591 -3.60 30.73 21.62
C VAL A 591 -4.99 30.32 21.14
N LEU A 592 -5.18 29.03 20.83
CA LEU A 592 -6.44 28.48 20.38
C LEU A 592 -6.92 27.40 21.36
N LYS A 593 -8.20 27.49 21.71
CA LYS A 593 -8.92 26.49 22.49
C LYS A 593 -9.99 25.86 21.60
N TYR A 594 -10.01 24.58 21.47
CA TYR A 594 -11.06 23.85 20.74
C TYR A 594 -12.22 23.52 21.70
N GLU A 595 -13.43 23.89 21.33
CA GLU A 595 -14.65 23.64 22.08
C GLU A 595 -15.64 22.88 21.20
N GLU A 596 -16.66 22.23 21.79
CA GLU A 596 -17.66 21.45 21.06
C GLU A 596 -18.37 22.22 19.91
N LYS A 597 -18.42 23.56 19.96
CA LYS A 597 -19.12 24.41 18.99
C LYS A 597 -18.19 25.30 18.14
N GLY A 598 -16.89 25.08 18.17
CA GLY A 598 -15.92 25.86 17.40
C GLY A 598 -14.59 26.06 18.14
N SER A 599 -13.73 26.95 17.65
CA SER A 599 -12.48 27.30 18.30
C SER A 599 -12.54 28.77 18.79
N ARG A 600 -12.11 29.01 20.02
CA ARG A 600 -11.87 30.35 20.54
C ARG A 600 -10.39 30.65 20.39
N GLU A 601 -10.08 31.86 19.94
CA GLU A 601 -8.72 32.33 19.66
C GLU A 601 -8.45 33.65 20.41
N GLU A 602 -7.29 33.72 21.07
CA GLU A 602 -6.79 34.92 21.75
C GLU A 602 -5.35 35.22 21.32
N VAL A 603 -5.05 36.50 21.12
CA VAL A 603 -3.71 36.96 20.73
C VAL A 603 -3.05 37.69 21.88
N PHE A 604 -1.89 37.19 22.28
CA PHE A 604 -1.06 37.80 23.32
C PHE A 604 0.05 38.60 22.64
N SER A 605 0.31 39.81 23.16
CA SER A 605 1.29 40.75 22.61
C SER A 605 2.16 41.41 23.69
N SER A 606 1.92 41.13 24.99
CA SER A 606 2.74 41.67 26.07
C SER A 606 3.95 40.79 26.37
N LYS A 607 5.09 41.39 26.73
CA LYS A 607 6.30 40.63 27.08
C LYS A 607 6.15 39.82 28.37
N GLU A 608 5.30 40.25 29.26
CA GLU A 608 5.01 39.54 30.51
C GLU A 608 4.26 38.25 30.24
N ASP A 609 3.20 38.34 29.40
CA ASP A 609 2.47 37.16 28.96
C ASP A 609 3.38 36.18 28.21
N PHE A 610 4.26 36.68 27.31
CA PHE A 610 5.20 35.81 26.57
C PHE A 610 6.11 35.02 27.50
N LYS A 611 6.60 35.63 28.57
CA LYS A 611 7.47 34.93 29.50
C LYS A 611 6.74 33.86 30.28
N GLU A 612 5.54 34.14 30.77
CA GLU A 612 4.73 33.19 31.51
C GLU A 612 4.28 32.00 30.61
N ILE A 613 3.87 32.29 29.38
CA ILE A 613 3.46 31.26 28.42
C ILE A 613 4.68 30.41 27.99
N ALA A 614 5.81 31.04 27.64
CA ALA A 614 7.00 30.35 27.15
C ALA A 614 7.60 29.37 28.17
N GLU A 615 7.46 29.63 29.47
CA GLU A 615 7.92 28.73 30.52
C GLU A 615 7.18 27.37 30.54
N ASN A 616 5.94 27.35 30.06
CA ASN A 616 5.03 26.19 30.09
C ASN A 616 4.78 25.55 28.71
N LEU A 617 5.32 26.15 27.64
CA LEU A 617 5.17 25.62 26.28
C LEU A 617 5.94 24.31 26.10
N VAL A 618 5.30 23.38 25.46
CA VAL A 618 5.90 22.10 25.04
C VAL A 618 6.04 22.09 23.52
N ASN A 619 7.26 21.88 23.05
CA ASN A 619 7.49 21.64 21.63
C ASN A 619 6.90 20.28 21.24
N SER A 620 6.29 20.18 20.05
CA SER A 620 5.84 18.92 19.53
C SER A 620 7.03 18.01 19.21
N GLY A 621 7.31 17.07 20.09
CA GLY A 621 8.33 16.03 19.88
C GLY A 621 7.68 14.73 19.40
N GLY A 622 8.47 13.85 18.82
CA GLY A 622 7.96 12.61 18.18
C GLY A 622 7.19 11.63 19.06
N ASN A 623 7.20 11.81 20.41
CA ASN A 623 6.53 10.95 21.38
C ASN A 623 5.36 11.62 22.11
N ASP A 624 5.02 12.84 21.77
CA ASP A 624 4.02 13.63 22.52
C ASP A 624 2.63 12.99 22.47
N TYR A 625 2.27 12.37 21.37
CA TYR A 625 1.00 11.64 21.23
C TYR A 625 0.85 10.48 22.22
N PHE A 626 1.94 9.84 22.60
CA PHE A 626 1.90 8.77 23.58
C PHE A 626 1.94 9.31 25.01
N LEU A 627 2.85 10.26 25.27
CA LEU A 627 3.07 10.81 26.60
C LEU A 627 1.90 11.67 27.09
N PHE A 628 1.22 12.33 26.16
CA PHE A 628 0.10 13.22 26.42
C PHE A 628 -1.14 12.82 25.60
N PRO A 629 -1.79 11.68 25.95
CA PRO A 629 -2.94 11.16 25.21
C PRO A 629 -4.19 12.02 25.31
N GLN A 630 -4.22 13.00 26.23
CA GLN A 630 -5.25 14.03 26.29
C GLN A 630 -4.92 15.09 25.22
N SER A 631 -5.95 15.53 24.49
CA SER A 631 -5.81 16.67 23.58
C SER A 631 -5.15 17.84 24.32
N SER A 632 -4.24 18.54 23.66
CA SER A 632 -3.69 19.81 24.17
C SER A 632 -4.83 20.68 24.69
N ALA A 633 -4.67 21.26 25.88
CA ALA A 633 -5.66 22.19 26.39
C ALA A 633 -5.77 23.42 25.49
N TYR A 634 -4.61 23.83 24.96
CA TYR A 634 -4.48 24.93 24.02
C TYR A 634 -3.38 24.70 23.01
N ASP A 635 -3.66 25.06 21.76
CA ASP A 635 -2.66 25.13 20.69
C ASP A 635 -2.10 26.57 20.67
N VAL A 636 -0.79 26.71 20.58
CA VAL A 636 -0.12 28.02 20.62
C VAL A 636 0.73 28.22 19.37
N ASN A 637 0.34 29.18 18.55
CA ASN A 637 1.11 29.60 17.39
C ASN A 637 2.03 30.76 17.81
N VAL A 638 3.32 30.48 17.92
CA VAL A 638 4.32 31.49 18.35
C VAL A 638 5.01 32.06 17.12
N THR A 639 4.87 33.38 16.93
CA THR A 639 5.60 34.10 15.87
C THR A 639 6.80 34.82 16.52
N TYR A 640 8.00 34.52 16.05
CA TYR A 640 9.24 35.07 16.64
C TYR A 640 10.30 35.32 15.54
N LYS A 641 11.37 36.02 15.88
CA LYS A 641 12.54 36.23 15.01
C LYS A 641 13.58 35.15 15.29
N ASN A 642 13.99 34.46 14.23
CA ASN A 642 15.09 33.49 14.30
C ASN A 642 16.45 34.22 14.44
N GLU A 643 17.54 33.46 14.58
CA GLU A 643 18.90 34.04 14.69
C GLU A 643 19.34 34.81 13.44
N LYS A 644 18.74 34.54 12.27
CA LYS A 644 19.01 35.24 11.01
C LYS A 644 18.16 36.52 10.87
N GLY A 645 17.23 36.77 11.79
CA GLY A 645 16.33 37.93 11.78
C GLY A 645 15.04 37.70 10.97
N ASP A 646 14.81 36.51 10.44
CA ASP A 646 13.60 36.17 9.71
C ASP A 646 12.44 35.94 10.69
N THR A 647 11.23 36.29 10.28
CA THR A 647 10.03 36.05 11.08
C THR A 647 9.50 34.66 10.79
N ILE A 648 9.40 33.82 11.84
CA ILE A 648 8.95 32.42 11.77
C ILE A 648 7.74 32.25 12.70
N THR A 649 6.85 31.31 12.37
CA THR A 649 5.75 30.88 13.22
C THR A 649 5.90 29.39 13.53
N SER A 650 6.00 29.04 14.82
CA SER A 650 6.07 27.68 15.32
C SER A 650 4.77 27.28 16.01
N TYR A 651 4.41 26.00 15.91
CA TYR A 651 3.26 25.39 16.56
C TYR A 651 3.73 24.68 17.83
N MET A 652 3.17 25.08 18.98
CA MET A 652 3.47 24.54 20.29
C MET A 652 2.19 24.24 21.05
N TYR A 653 2.28 23.55 22.18
CA TYR A 653 1.12 23.07 22.93
C TYR A 653 1.22 23.40 24.41
N LEU A 654 0.06 23.59 25.05
CA LEU A 654 -0.08 23.65 26.51
C LEU A 654 -1.01 22.52 26.94
N TYR A 655 -0.58 21.78 27.97
CA TYR A 655 -1.35 20.69 28.53
C TYR A 655 -2.00 21.06 29.86
N ASN A 656 -3.08 20.35 30.24
CA ASN A 656 -3.95 20.74 31.38
C ASN A 656 -3.25 20.99 32.72
N ASP A 657 -2.10 20.37 32.95
CA ASP A 657 -1.41 20.44 34.24
C ASP A 657 -0.61 21.73 34.44
N ASN A 658 -0.33 22.50 33.38
CA ASN A 658 0.57 23.67 33.40
C ASN A 658 0.02 24.87 32.62
N ILE A 659 -1.27 25.16 32.71
CA ILE A 659 -1.86 26.33 32.04
C ILE A 659 -1.50 27.60 32.77
N PRO A 660 -0.81 28.59 32.12
CA PRO A 660 -0.49 29.89 32.68
C PRO A 660 -1.73 30.67 33.14
N GLN A 661 -1.57 31.50 34.19
CA GLN A 661 -2.69 32.24 34.72
C GLN A 661 -3.21 33.29 33.72
N CYS A 662 -2.32 33.91 32.94
CA CYS A 662 -2.70 34.86 31.89
C CYS A 662 -3.62 34.26 30.82
N ILE A 663 -3.51 32.96 30.57
CA ILE A 663 -4.41 32.25 29.63
C ILE A 663 -5.75 31.95 30.30
N LYS A 664 -5.73 31.45 31.55
CA LYS A 664 -6.97 31.19 32.30
C LYS A 664 -7.83 32.47 32.41
N ASP A 665 -7.21 33.58 32.75
CA ASP A 665 -7.92 34.89 32.90
C ASP A 665 -8.60 35.35 31.60
N ARG A 666 -8.10 34.94 30.41
CA ARG A 666 -8.70 35.33 29.12
C ARG A 666 -9.67 34.32 28.53
N PHE A 667 -9.57 33.05 28.90
CA PHE A 667 -10.42 32.02 28.35
C PHE A 667 -11.55 31.56 29.29
N ASP A 668 -11.45 31.85 30.59
CA ASP A 668 -12.49 31.53 31.58
C ASP A 668 -13.52 32.65 31.75
N ASP A 669 -13.31 33.85 31.12
CA ASP A 669 -14.31 34.92 30.94
C ASP A 669 -15.18 34.62 29.69
#